data_bea77aef8a92a2494e49146defe256a5
#
_entry.id   bea77aef8a92a2494e49146defe256a5
#
_cell.length_a   1.000
_cell.length_b   1.000
_cell.length_c   1.000
_cell.angle_alpha   90.00
_cell.angle_beta   90.00
_cell.angle_gamma   90.00
#
_symmetry.space_group_name_H-M   'P 1'
#
loop_
_entity.id
_entity.type
_entity.pdbx_description
1 polymer ?
#
loop_
_entity_poly.entity_id
_entity_poly.type
_entity_poly.pdbx_seq_one_letter_code
_entity_poly.pdbx_strand_id
1 'polypeptide(L)'
;VTSVWNGWKKGSLIALVLLLGLMTFPVSRGNAASLLTIDSHRDGGRLEVGTVRIGGSYAGAYEVELVINGQKVADAHMDDPDGDDAGTWYYDLDTTAYDGEVELIARAKDNATRYNAWSAFTRLTVHNPAAGVPQVTILSPADRDKVSGSADVAVNVYGASPVKSVEVRINGGDWKRAEKKGSGYIYKWDTKKAGSRTNSIEARATDVRGHTGRSLTTYVQTGGGEGTKPVTVLPRQDRSMWIWENASYNLIRTPGSRQVLDAMAKDTKTFGQDPVTTLYLGVDKLGGTDMLEDERPKVRDFVRWAHAQGYRVQALIAGGTVPPYFGTYPRYREDALREFEKVLNYNLASESAEQFDGVNVDTEPYSLPDFKTGYPDVQIQYLDMLAALMERKEASGLALPVGPAIPRWYDSSDTAKSITWNGSTKWLSEHIQDTADYIAIMDYRDQAEGSVGIIQQAQGEIDYANKIGKPNSVILGVETKDIADGGDPETISFSEEGRSYMERELDKVYAAFEGNAAFGGIALHHYDTLRALPSAWGPGARFWQPPADNRPPSGVKGKPQAAAFDYQRIDLAYGRASDNMEVEGYKIYRSTVRGFKPAEELLAGTARGLTFKDDGLLPDTVYYYRVAAVDVSGNEGPASPEVSAKTGVTGLKPMIVDGMQVTYDGTKATVRLKTADMRTGEPVAAAVHGRFTRMGGKYVDGRSAGDGTFTAVSELVQAASGEIGFAPRRVMAGGYYWAHAYDKPREASAVWGGAGE
;
A
#
# COMPACT_ATOMS: atom_id res chain seq x y z
N VAL A 1 26.99 60.49 -10.99
CA VAL A 1 26.51 61.86 -11.10
C VAL A 1 24.99 61.81 -10.94
N THR A 2 24.57 62.03 -9.76
CA THR A 2 23.57 62.99 -9.22
C THR A 2 22.22 62.94 -9.92
N SER A 3 21.20 62.77 -9.29
CA SER A 3 20.43 63.28 -8.14
C SER A 3 19.03 63.63 -8.66
N VAL A 4 18.01 63.42 -8.04
CA VAL A 4 17.31 63.83 -6.81
C VAL A 4 15.85 64.26 -7.11
N TRP A 5 14.96 63.86 -6.25
CA TRP A 5 13.76 64.52 -5.68
C TRP A 5 12.35 64.24 -6.28
N ASN A 6 11.56 63.60 -5.49
CA ASN A 6 10.50 63.99 -4.53
C ASN A 6 9.18 64.50 -5.11
N GLY A 7 8.10 63.96 -4.61
CA GLY A 7 6.96 64.75 -4.26
C GLY A 7 5.57 64.11 -4.29
N TRP A 8 5.10 63.59 -3.20
CA TRP A 8 3.80 63.72 -2.53
C TRP A 8 2.52 64.04 -3.36
N LYS A 9 1.45 63.32 -3.24
CA LYS A 9 0.39 63.29 -2.21
C LYS A 9 -0.89 62.56 -2.68
N LYS A 10 -1.43 61.77 -1.73
CA LYS A 10 -2.85 61.57 -1.37
C LYS A 10 -3.95 61.43 -2.43
N GLY A 11 -4.64 60.24 -2.30
CA GLY A 11 -6.10 60.22 -2.11
C GLY A 11 -6.92 59.80 -3.31
N SER A 12 -7.52 58.62 -3.24
CA SER A 12 -8.97 58.43 -3.31
C SER A 12 -9.30 56.96 -3.60
N LEU A 13 -10.11 56.37 -2.73
CA LEU A 13 -10.84 55.13 -2.93
C LEU A 13 -11.76 55.28 -4.15
N ILE A 14 -11.59 54.43 -5.16
CA ILE A 14 -12.62 54.22 -6.18
C ILE A 14 -12.78 52.70 -6.30
N ALA A 15 -13.96 52.23 -5.90
CA ALA A 15 -14.44 50.89 -6.18
C ALA A 15 -14.62 50.70 -7.70
N LEU A 16 -13.87 49.82 -8.31
CA LEU A 16 -14.06 49.45 -9.72
C LEU A 16 -14.70 48.08 -9.76
N VAL A 17 -15.99 48.04 -9.99
CA VAL A 17 -16.73 46.86 -10.43
C VAL A 17 -16.32 46.61 -11.87
N LEU A 18 -15.53 45.57 -12.11
CA LEU A 18 -15.20 45.08 -13.46
C LEU A 18 -16.17 44.00 -13.87
N LEU A 19 -17.07 44.37 -14.78
CA LEU A 19 -17.76 43.43 -15.66
C LEU A 19 -16.67 42.73 -16.50
N LEU A 20 -16.44 41.43 -16.25
CA LEU A 20 -15.69 40.59 -17.17
C LEU A 20 -16.65 39.99 -18.18
N GLY A 21 -16.58 40.52 -19.40
CA GLY A 21 -17.17 39.90 -20.57
C GLY A 21 -16.50 38.55 -20.86
N LEU A 22 -17.30 37.54 -21.13
CA LEU A 22 -16.90 36.22 -21.60
C LEU A 22 -16.09 36.34 -22.90
N MET A 23 -14.77 36.16 -22.79
CA MET A 23 -13.94 35.70 -23.90
C MET A 23 -13.50 34.28 -23.59
N THR A 24 -14.14 33.33 -24.25
CA THR A 24 -13.72 31.92 -24.22
C THR A 24 -12.42 31.76 -25.03
N PHE A 25 -11.27 31.75 -24.35
CA PHE A 25 -10.07 31.18 -24.92
C PHE A 25 -10.05 29.69 -24.58
N PRO A 26 -9.68 28.82 -25.55
CA PRO A 26 -9.47 27.42 -25.22
C PRO A 26 -8.17 27.32 -24.42
N VAL A 27 -8.28 27.25 -23.10
CA VAL A 27 -7.16 26.89 -22.24
C VAL A 27 -6.97 25.38 -22.42
N SER A 28 -5.85 24.99 -23.04
CA SER A 28 -5.31 23.64 -22.83
C SER A 28 -5.01 23.52 -21.34
N ARG A 29 -5.86 22.86 -20.59
CA ARG A 29 -5.58 22.49 -19.20
C ARG A 29 -4.50 21.42 -19.23
N GLY A 30 -3.23 21.83 -19.15
CA GLY A 30 -2.22 21.01 -18.52
C GLY A 30 -2.72 20.70 -17.10
N ASN A 31 -2.51 19.50 -16.63
CA ASN A 31 -2.93 18.95 -15.32
C ASN A 31 -2.97 20.05 -14.24
N ALA A 32 -4.16 20.63 -14.02
CA ALA A 32 -4.37 21.44 -12.83
C ALA A 32 -4.34 20.46 -11.65
N ALA A 33 -3.44 20.68 -10.70
CA ALA A 33 -3.40 19.91 -9.47
C ALA A 33 -4.81 19.90 -8.87
N SER A 34 -5.29 18.73 -8.45
CA SER A 34 -6.59 18.62 -7.80
C SER A 34 -6.63 19.53 -6.59
N LEU A 35 -7.70 20.29 -6.46
CA LEU A 35 -7.96 21.08 -5.26
C LEU A 35 -8.69 20.19 -4.27
N LEU A 36 -8.20 20.12 -3.02
CA LEU A 36 -8.84 19.39 -1.95
C LEU A 36 -8.72 20.16 -0.64
N THR A 37 -9.83 20.43 0.02
CA THR A 37 -9.89 21.19 1.27
C THR A 37 -10.69 20.45 2.35
N ILE A 38 -10.45 20.82 3.62
CA ILE A 38 -11.35 20.57 4.74
C ILE A 38 -11.91 21.93 5.16
N ASP A 39 -13.19 22.17 4.90
CA ASP A 39 -13.82 23.48 5.10
C ASP A 39 -14.76 23.51 6.32
N SER A 40 -15.23 22.34 6.76
CA SER A 40 -16.21 22.21 7.85
C SER A 40 -15.70 22.66 9.20
N HIS A 41 -14.38 22.55 9.44
CA HIS A 41 -13.74 22.88 10.71
C HIS A 41 -12.41 23.61 10.49
N ARG A 42 -12.10 24.53 11.40
CA ARG A 42 -10.83 25.25 11.38
C ARG A 42 -9.80 24.54 12.24
N ASP A 43 -8.54 24.61 11.82
CA ASP A 43 -7.41 24.12 12.62
C ASP A 43 -7.42 24.74 14.03
N GLY A 44 -7.14 23.93 15.06
CA GLY A 44 -7.26 24.30 16.47
C GLY A 44 -8.69 24.33 17.03
N GLY A 45 -9.70 23.94 16.25
CA GLY A 45 -11.11 23.90 16.64
C GLY A 45 -11.45 22.75 17.58
N ARG A 46 -12.73 22.66 17.93
CA ARG A 46 -13.29 21.56 18.78
C ARG A 46 -14.30 20.75 18.00
N LEU A 47 -14.36 19.44 18.34
CA LEU A 47 -15.41 18.52 17.91
C LEU A 47 -16.31 18.16 19.10
N GLU A 48 -17.61 18.17 18.87
CA GLU A 48 -18.58 17.64 19.80
C GLU A 48 -18.49 16.10 19.85
N VAL A 49 -18.89 15.51 20.96
CA VAL A 49 -18.93 14.05 21.12
C VAL A 49 -20.22 13.51 20.48
N GLY A 50 -20.09 12.60 19.53
CA GLY A 50 -21.19 12.02 18.76
C GLY A 50 -20.87 11.93 17.28
N THR A 51 -21.87 11.96 16.43
CA THR A 51 -21.66 11.99 14.98
C THR A 51 -21.47 13.43 14.52
N VAL A 52 -20.30 13.74 13.94
CA VAL A 52 -19.93 15.07 13.44
C VAL A 52 -19.60 14.98 11.95
N ARG A 53 -20.18 15.83 11.14
CA ARG A 53 -19.88 15.88 9.72
C ARG A 53 -18.58 16.65 9.46
N ILE A 54 -17.61 15.94 8.91
CA ILE A 54 -16.37 16.50 8.35
C ILE A 54 -16.58 16.61 6.85
N GLY A 55 -16.18 17.73 6.25
CA GLY A 55 -16.34 17.90 4.81
C GLY A 55 -15.56 19.10 4.27
N GLY A 56 -15.53 19.20 2.95
CA GLY A 56 -14.82 20.22 2.24
C GLY A 56 -15.15 20.24 0.76
N SER A 57 -14.31 20.89 -0.01
CA SER A 57 -14.45 21.06 -1.46
C SER A 57 -13.41 20.23 -2.19
N TYR A 58 -13.72 19.82 -3.41
CA TYR A 58 -12.78 19.16 -4.31
C TYR A 58 -12.95 19.65 -5.76
N ALA A 59 -11.87 19.52 -6.54
CA ALA A 59 -11.92 19.63 -7.99
C ALA A 59 -10.89 18.65 -8.59
N GLY A 60 -11.25 17.90 -9.62
CA GLY A 60 -10.40 16.91 -10.26
C GLY A 60 -10.19 15.64 -9.44
N ALA A 61 -11.16 15.24 -8.59
CA ALA A 61 -11.07 14.05 -7.78
C ALA A 61 -12.09 12.99 -8.21
N TYR A 62 -11.63 11.75 -8.39
CA TYR A 62 -12.48 10.58 -8.61
C TYR A 62 -12.98 10.00 -7.28
N GLU A 63 -12.16 9.98 -6.25
CA GLU A 63 -12.46 9.46 -4.91
C GLU A 63 -11.74 10.32 -3.87
N VAL A 64 -12.38 10.56 -2.74
CA VAL A 64 -11.79 11.24 -1.58
C VAL A 64 -11.78 10.27 -0.41
N GLU A 65 -10.63 10.17 0.25
CA GLU A 65 -10.44 9.36 1.45
C GLU A 65 -10.13 10.26 2.65
N LEU A 66 -10.66 9.93 3.83
CA LEU A 66 -10.33 10.60 5.08
C LEU A 66 -9.35 9.76 5.90
N VAL A 67 -8.27 10.40 6.33
CA VAL A 67 -7.26 9.85 7.24
C VAL A 67 -7.35 10.59 8.57
N ILE A 68 -7.47 9.85 9.67
CA ILE A 68 -7.57 10.36 11.03
C ILE A 68 -6.46 9.76 11.87
N ASN A 69 -5.65 10.60 12.52
CA ASN A 69 -4.52 10.17 13.35
C ASN A 69 -3.62 9.14 12.61
N GLY A 70 -3.30 9.42 11.34
CA GLY A 70 -2.47 8.54 10.52
C GLY A 70 -3.14 7.23 10.08
N GLN A 71 -4.45 7.07 10.30
CA GLN A 71 -5.19 5.87 9.90
C GLN A 71 -6.32 6.22 8.93
N LYS A 72 -6.35 5.59 7.75
CA LYS A 72 -7.50 5.69 6.84
C LYS A 72 -8.74 5.13 7.53
N VAL A 73 -9.78 5.94 7.62
CA VAL A 73 -11.03 5.53 8.27
C VAL A 73 -12.11 5.14 7.28
N ALA A 74 -12.25 5.86 6.16
CA ALA A 74 -13.25 5.56 5.14
C ALA A 74 -13.02 6.35 3.83
N ASP A 75 -13.76 5.97 2.80
CA ASP A 75 -14.03 6.80 1.65
C ASP A 75 -15.09 7.85 2.03
N ALA A 76 -14.94 9.08 1.55
CA ALA A 76 -15.90 10.15 1.76
C ALA A 76 -17.01 10.11 0.70
N HIS A 77 -18.20 10.54 1.07
CA HIS A 77 -19.27 10.81 0.12
C HIS A 77 -18.93 12.06 -0.67
N MET A 78 -19.11 11.99 -1.98
CA MET A 78 -18.88 13.09 -2.90
C MET A 78 -20.21 13.55 -3.52
N ASP A 79 -20.39 14.87 -3.60
CA ASP A 79 -21.55 15.51 -4.23
C ASP A 79 -21.05 16.37 -5.40
N ASP A 80 -21.35 15.92 -6.60
CA ASP A 80 -21.07 16.58 -7.88
C ASP A 80 -22.38 16.70 -8.66
N PRO A 81 -23.22 17.70 -8.35
CA PRO A 81 -24.55 17.82 -8.95
C PRO A 81 -24.51 18.16 -10.44
N ASP A 82 -23.41 18.74 -10.91
CA ASP A 82 -23.24 19.19 -12.29
C ASP A 82 -22.46 18.19 -13.15
N GLY A 83 -21.83 17.18 -12.55
CA GLY A 83 -21.00 16.17 -13.23
C GLY A 83 -19.75 16.77 -13.89
N ASP A 84 -19.24 17.90 -13.37
CA ASP A 84 -18.11 18.62 -13.95
C ASP A 84 -16.78 18.37 -13.23
N ASP A 85 -16.78 17.38 -12.31
CA ASP A 85 -15.61 16.94 -11.56
C ASP A 85 -15.16 17.90 -10.45
N ALA A 86 -16.09 18.75 -9.99
CA ALA A 86 -15.87 19.63 -8.84
C ALA A 86 -17.14 19.64 -7.97
N GLY A 87 -16.94 19.75 -6.67
CA GLY A 87 -18.06 19.71 -5.76
C GLY A 87 -17.63 19.72 -4.30
N THR A 88 -18.46 19.13 -3.48
CA THR A 88 -18.20 18.97 -2.05
C THR A 88 -18.08 17.50 -1.67
N TRP A 89 -17.36 17.25 -0.62
CA TRP A 89 -17.27 15.92 -0.02
C TRP A 89 -17.59 15.98 1.45
N TYR A 90 -18.06 14.87 2.03
CA TYR A 90 -18.28 14.76 3.46
C TYR A 90 -18.10 13.33 3.97
N TYR A 91 -17.84 13.25 5.27
CA TYR A 91 -17.82 12.02 6.05
C TYR A 91 -18.44 12.28 7.43
N ASP A 92 -19.37 11.45 7.85
CA ASP A 92 -20.01 11.53 9.17
C ASP A 92 -19.16 10.75 10.19
N LEU A 93 -18.28 11.46 10.90
CA LEU A 93 -17.33 10.91 11.84
C LEU A 93 -18.00 10.63 13.19
N ASP A 94 -17.88 9.39 13.68
CA ASP A 94 -18.21 9.05 15.08
C ASP A 94 -17.04 9.44 15.98
N THR A 95 -17.18 10.56 16.69
CA THR A 95 -16.18 11.08 17.62
C THR A 95 -16.21 10.42 18.99
N THR A 96 -17.14 9.49 19.26
CA THR A 96 -17.23 8.82 20.56
C THR A 96 -16.02 7.94 20.89
N ALA A 97 -15.23 7.59 19.87
CA ALA A 97 -14.00 6.79 20.00
C ALA A 97 -12.73 7.63 20.29
N TYR A 98 -12.83 8.97 20.34
CA TYR A 98 -11.66 9.86 20.45
C TYR A 98 -11.72 10.69 21.74
N ASP A 99 -10.54 10.96 22.32
CA ASP A 99 -10.31 11.93 23.40
C ASP A 99 -8.98 12.62 23.18
N GLY A 100 -8.94 13.94 23.33
CA GLY A 100 -7.74 14.75 23.08
C GLY A 100 -7.67 15.28 21.65
N GLU A 101 -6.46 15.45 21.13
CA GLU A 101 -6.21 15.93 19.77
C GLU A 101 -6.54 14.87 18.71
N VAL A 102 -7.23 15.28 17.68
CA VAL A 102 -7.57 14.48 16.50
C VAL A 102 -7.06 15.22 15.28
N GLU A 103 -6.12 14.62 14.57
CA GLU A 103 -5.57 15.16 13.33
C GLU A 103 -6.27 14.55 12.12
N LEU A 104 -6.79 15.43 11.26
CA LEU A 104 -7.51 15.07 10.04
C LEU A 104 -6.69 15.50 8.81
N ILE A 105 -6.68 14.66 7.79
CA ILE A 105 -6.23 15.02 6.45
C ILE A 105 -7.06 14.25 5.43
N ALA A 106 -7.47 14.91 4.35
CA ALA A 106 -8.15 14.27 3.23
C ALA A 106 -7.15 14.01 2.09
N ARG A 107 -7.39 12.93 1.35
CA ARG A 107 -6.60 12.50 0.21
C ARG A 107 -7.50 12.22 -0.98
N ALA A 108 -7.14 12.72 -2.16
CA ALA A 108 -7.90 12.54 -3.39
C ALA A 108 -7.18 11.65 -4.40
N LYS A 109 -7.97 10.87 -5.14
CA LYS A 109 -7.53 10.18 -6.36
C LYS A 109 -8.07 10.91 -7.58
N ASP A 110 -7.27 11.07 -8.63
CA ASP A 110 -7.70 11.65 -9.92
C ASP A 110 -8.34 10.60 -10.85
N ASN A 111 -8.11 9.33 -10.56
CA ASN A 111 -8.75 8.18 -11.18
C ASN A 111 -8.83 7.03 -10.18
N ALA A 112 -9.33 5.87 -10.56
CA ALA A 112 -9.55 4.73 -9.66
C ALA A 112 -8.27 4.24 -8.92
N THR A 113 -7.08 4.61 -9.37
CA THR A 113 -5.81 4.06 -8.88
C THR A 113 -4.76 5.08 -8.49
N ARG A 114 -4.85 6.35 -8.94
CA ARG A 114 -3.80 7.35 -8.77
C ARG A 114 -4.17 8.43 -7.76
N TYR A 115 -3.37 8.56 -6.70
CA TYR A 115 -3.49 9.65 -5.74
C TYR A 115 -2.77 10.90 -6.26
N ASN A 116 -3.39 12.07 -6.14
CA ASN A 116 -2.84 13.31 -6.70
C ASN A 116 -2.92 14.54 -5.81
N ALA A 117 -3.71 14.50 -4.75
CA ALA A 117 -3.86 15.66 -3.88
C ALA A 117 -4.10 15.30 -2.42
N TRP A 118 -3.63 16.19 -1.56
CA TRP A 118 -3.89 16.19 -0.13
C TRP A 118 -4.51 17.52 0.28
N SER A 119 -5.39 17.53 1.29
CA SER A 119 -5.77 18.73 2.01
C SER A 119 -4.62 19.19 2.92
N ALA A 120 -4.75 20.38 3.50
CA ALA A 120 -3.95 20.73 4.67
C ALA A 120 -4.34 19.84 5.87
N PHE A 121 -3.41 19.64 6.80
CA PHE A 121 -3.72 19.04 8.10
C PHE A 121 -4.67 19.96 8.89
N THR A 122 -5.66 19.35 9.52
CA THR A 122 -6.61 20.03 10.43
C THR A 122 -6.60 19.33 11.78
N ARG A 123 -6.12 20.00 12.82
CA ARG A 123 -6.06 19.45 14.18
C ARG A 123 -7.23 19.98 14.98
N LEU A 124 -7.97 19.08 15.57
CA LEU A 124 -9.17 19.36 16.35
C LEU A 124 -9.07 18.72 17.73
N THR A 125 -9.83 19.21 18.70
CA THR A 125 -9.84 18.62 20.03
C THR A 125 -11.22 18.05 20.34
N VAL A 126 -11.27 16.79 20.72
CA VAL A 126 -12.44 16.13 21.32
C VAL A 126 -12.23 16.06 22.82
N HIS A 127 -13.20 16.52 23.61
CA HIS A 127 -13.17 16.32 25.05
C HIS A 127 -14.11 15.21 25.43
N ASN A 128 -13.61 13.98 25.45
CA ASN A 128 -14.35 12.77 25.78
C ASN A 128 -13.51 11.82 26.66
N PRO A 129 -13.33 12.14 27.94
CA PRO A 129 -12.56 11.27 28.84
C PRO A 129 -13.07 9.83 28.91
N ALA A 130 -14.28 9.59 28.37
CA ALA A 130 -14.83 8.25 28.25
C ALA A 130 -14.11 7.36 27.23
N ALA A 131 -13.52 7.96 26.18
CA ALA A 131 -12.78 7.28 25.13
C ALA A 131 -11.27 7.19 25.41
N GLY A 132 -10.78 7.86 26.44
CA GLY A 132 -9.34 7.91 26.76
C GLY A 132 -8.78 6.50 27.02
N VAL A 133 -7.69 6.17 26.30
CA VAL A 133 -6.96 4.90 26.45
C VAL A 133 -5.89 5.06 27.54
N PRO A 134 -5.72 4.09 28.46
CA PRO A 134 -4.65 4.15 29.45
C PRO A 134 -3.27 4.21 28.80
N GLN A 135 -2.43 5.16 29.21
CA GLN A 135 -1.02 5.20 28.84
C GLN A 135 -0.20 4.35 29.81
N VAL A 136 0.64 3.49 29.29
CA VAL A 136 1.38 2.47 30.06
C VAL A 136 2.87 2.61 29.81
N THR A 137 3.64 2.68 30.90
CA THR A 137 5.09 2.80 30.83
C THR A 137 5.73 1.82 31.82
N ILE A 138 6.74 1.06 31.37
CA ILE A 138 7.59 0.26 32.23
C ILE A 138 8.67 1.20 32.79
N LEU A 139 8.69 1.39 34.10
CA LEU A 139 9.66 2.25 34.79
C LEU A 139 10.96 1.52 35.15
N SER A 140 10.84 0.21 35.40
CA SER A 140 11.95 -0.65 35.78
C SER A 140 11.61 -2.10 35.44
N PRO A 141 12.57 -2.91 34.99
CA PRO A 141 13.91 -2.51 34.58
C PRO A 141 13.90 -1.62 33.33
N ALA A 142 14.98 -0.90 33.06
CA ALA A 142 15.18 -0.15 31.83
C ALA A 142 15.73 -1.05 30.70
N ASP A 143 15.72 -0.55 29.48
CA ASP A 143 16.35 -1.24 28.35
C ASP A 143 17.80 -1.55 28.64
N ARG A 144 18.25 -2.76 28.26
CA ARG A 144 19.62 -3.29 28.42
C ARG A 144 20.01 -3.56 29.85
N ASP A 145 19.15 -3.36 30.85
CA ASP A 145 19.43 -3.70 32.22
C ASP A 145 19.79 -5.19 32.38
N LYS A 146 20.72 -5.49 33.30
CA LYS A 146 21.01 -6.85 33.71
C LYS A 146 20.21 -7.18 34.96
N VAL A 147 19.39 -8.19 34.87
CA VAL A 147 18.50 -8.63 35.94
C VAL A 147 18.79 -10.08 36.34
N SER A 148 18.69 -10.39 37.63
CA SER A 148 18.93 -11.75 38.13
C SER A 148 18.08 -12.07 39.35
N GLY A 149 17.81 -13.34 39.57
CA GLY A 149 17.02 -13.81 40.71
C GLY A 149 15.54 -13.45 40.60
N SER A 150 15.06 -12.59 41.47
CA SER A 150 13.69 -12.02 41.39
C SER A 150 13.78 -10.55 41.02
N ALA A 151 13.23 -10.18 39.85
CA ALA A 151 13.19 -8.80 39.38
C ALA A 151 11.77 -8.24 39.55
N ASP A 152 11.66 -7.02 40.03
CA ASP A 152 10.41 -6.28 40.09
C ASP A 152 10.22 -5.49 38.79
N VAL A 153 9.22 -5.85 38.00
CA VAL A 153 8.79 -5.06 36.84
C VAL A 153 7.81 -3.99 37.32
N ALA A 154 8.27 -2.75 37.35
CA ALA A 154 7.49 -1.61 37.80
C ALA A 154 6.76 -0.95 36.63
N VAL A 155 5.46 -0.84 36.70
CA VAL A 155 4.62 -0.28 35.64
C VAL A 155 3.87 0.93 36.17
N ASN A 156 3.95 2.04 35.44
CA ASN A 156 3.11 3.21 35.66
C ASN A 156 1.96 3.23 34.64
N VAL A 157 0.80 3.66 35.11
CA VAL A 157 -0.39 3.80 34.26
C VAL A 157 -1.01 5.15 34.50
N TYR A 158 -1.22 5.90 33.44
CA TYR A 158 -1.90 7.18 33.45
C TYR A 158 -3.11 7.14 32.53
N GLY A 159 -4.25 7.70 32.98
CA GLY A 159 -5.47 7.76 32.17
C GLY A 159 -6.61 8.40 32.92
N ALA A 160 -7.61 8.87 32.19
CA ALA A 160 -8.80 9.53 32.73
C ALA A 160 -9.74 8.57 33.47
N SER A 161 -9.75 7.28 33.11
CA SER A 161 -10.59 6.25 33.67
C SER A 161 -9.85 5.42 34.71
N PRO A 162 -10.55 4.92 35.80
CA PRO A 162 -9.93 4.02 36.76
C PRO A 162 -9.41 2.74 36.09
N VAL A 163 -8.21 2.31 36.49
CA VAL A 163 -7.56 1.09 35.97
C VAL A 163 -8.25 -0.14 36.60
N LYS A 164 -8.70 -1.06 35.74
CA LYS A 164 -9.29 -2.36 36.10
C LYS A 164 -8.23 -3.43 36.33
N SER A 165 -7.23 -3.50 35.42
CA SER A 165 -6.13 -4.46 35.53
C SER A 165 -4.87 -3.93 34.85
N VAL A 166 -3.73 -4.33 35.39
CA VAL A 166 -2.41 -4.18 34.74
C VAL A 166 -1.80 -5.56 34.64
N GLU A 167 -1.25 -5.87 33.47
CA GLU A 167 -0.66 -7.18 33.19
C GLU A 167 0.68 -6.99 32.50
N VAL A 168 1.58 -7.91 32.77
CA VAL A 168 2.92 -7.98 32.18
C VAL A 168 3.10 -9.32 31.48
N ARG A 169 3.74 -9.34 30.33
CA ARG A 169 4.20 -10.58 29.69
C ARG A 169 5.70 -10.54 29.43
N ILE A 170 6.32 -11.70 29.48
CA ILE A 170 7.73 -11.91 29.23
C ILE A 170 7.88 -12.82 28.00
N ASN A 171 8.71 -12.42 27.04
CA ASN A 171 9.01 -13.19 25.83
C ASN A 171 7.75 -13.63 25.06
N GLY A 172 6.76 -12.72 24.95
CA GLY A 172 5.52 -13.00 24.25
C GLY A 172 4.67 -14.14 24.84
N GLY A 173 4.95 -14.56 26.07
CA GLY A 173 4.17 -15.57 26.79
C GLY A 173 2.82 -15.05 27.28
N ASP A 174 2.19 -15.77 28.22
CA ASP A 174 0.90 -15.37 28.79
C ASP A 174 0.99 -14.05 29.55
N TRP A 175 -0.04 -13.24 29.45
CA TRP A 175 -0.21 -12.07 30.27
C TRP A 175 -0.42 -12.45 31.74
N LYS A 176 0.37 -11.89 32.65
CA LYS A 176 0.34 -12.12 34.09
C LYS A 176 -0.01 -10.83 34.81
N ARG A 177 -0.89 -10.90 35.79
CA ARG A 177 -1.37 -9.73 36.53
C ARG A 177 -0.23 -9.11 37.36
N ALA A 178 -0.12 -7.78 37.32
CA ALA A 178 0.70 -6.97 38.19
C ALA A 178 -0.12 -6.49 39.39
N GLU A 179 0.47 -6.43 40.56
CA GLU A 179 -0.16 -6.00 41.81
C GLU A 179 0.00 -4.49 41.98
N LYS A 180 -1.05 -3.82 42.44
CA LYS A 180 -1.00 -2.39 42.76
C LYS A 180 -0.11 -2.15 44.00
N LYS A 181 0.89 -1.26 43.84
CA LYS A 181 1.78 -0.87 44.94
C LYS A 181 2.01 0.64 44.90
N GLY A 182 1.42 1.33 45.87
CA GLY A 182 1.42 2.80 45.88
C GLY A 182 0.64 3.37 44.69
N SER A 183 1.27 4.27 43.93
CA SER A 183 0.72 4.87 42.73
C SER A 183 0.92 4.02 41.44
N GLY A 184 1.78 2.98 41.50
CA GLY A 184 2.11 2.14 40.35
C GLY A 184 1.69 0.68 40.55
N TYR A 185 2.23 -0.18 39.67
CA TYR A 185 1.99 -1.62 39.68
C TYR A 185 3.32 -2.37 39.59
N ILE A 186 3.41 -3.52 40.27
CA ILE A 186 4.60 -4.36 40.30
C ILE A 186 4.23 -5.79 39.88
N TYR A 187 4.99 -6.33 38.94
CA TYR A 187 5.02 -7.75 38.63
C TYR A 187 6.35 -8.34 39.07
N LYS A 188 6.31 -9.37 39.91
CA LYS A 188 7.51 -10.09 40.34
C LYS A 188 7.88 -11.18 39.36
N TRP A 189 9.01 -11.02 38.70
CA TRP A 189 9.51 -11.93 37.69
C TRP A 189 10.64 -12.80 38.22
N ASP A 190 10.46 -14.13 38.22
CA ASP A 190 11.51 -15.09 38.51
C ASP A 190 12.38 -15.28 37.24
N THR A 191 13.53 -14.61 37.22
CA THR A 191 14.44 -14.62 36.08
C THR A 191 15.23 -15.95 35.94
N LYS A 192 15.23 -16.82 36.96
CA LYS A 192 15.92 -18.10 36.90
C LYS A 192 15.39 -19.02 35.78
N LYS A 193 14.11 -18.87 35.43
CA LYS A 193 13.47 -19.64 34.38
C LYS A 193 13.75 -19.09 32.96
N ALA A 194 14.34 -17.92 32.86
CA ALA A 194 14.54 -17.25 31.58
C ALA A 194 15.86 -17.66 30.89
N GLY A 195 16.78 -18.31 31.61
CA GLY A 195 18.12 -18.63 31.08
C GLY A 195 19.02 -17.39 30.97
N SER A 196 20.18 -17.54 30.33
CA SER A 196 21.09 -16.42 30.04
C SER A 196 20.85 -15.92 28.62
N ARG A 197 19.98 -14.90 28.46
CA ARG A 197 19.61 -14.33 27.17
C ARG A 197 18.97 -12.97 27.32
N THR A 198 18.75 -12.27 26.22
CA THR A 198 17.84 -11.12 26.17
C THR A 198 16.40 -11.58 26.31
N ASN A 199 15.63 -10.84 27.09
CA ASN A 199 14.21 -11.09 27.30
C ASN A 199 13.41 -9.82 27.01
N SER A 200 12.27 -9.96 26.38
CA SER A 200 11.32 -8.87 26.15
C SER A 200 10.32 -8.78 27.32
N ILE A 201 10.02 -7.58 27.77
CA ILE A 201 9.03 -7.24 28.78
C ILE A 201 8.01 -6.29 28.15
N GLU A 202 6.75 -6.64 28.18
CA GLU A 202 5.65 -5.80 27.74
C GLU A 202 4.64 -5.64 28.86
N ALA A 203 4.02 -4.48 28.94
CA ALA A 203 2.94 -4.21 29.91
C ALA A 203 1.70 -3.72 29.18
N ARG A 204 0.51 -4.08 29.70
CA ARG A 204 -0.77 -3.51 29.28
C ARG A 204 -1.62 -3.16 30.48
N ALA A 205 -2.45 -2.15 30.32
CA ALA A 205 -3.46 -1.78 31.31
C ALA A 205 -4.83 -1.72 30.64
N THR A 206 -5.83 -2.30 31.31
CA THR A 206 -7.23 -2.19 30.89
C THR A 206 -7.98 -1.35 31.94
N ASP A 207 -8.74 -0.37 31.51
CA ASP A 207 -9.58 0.44 32.37
C ASP A 207 -10.94 -0.22 32.67
N VAL A 208 -11.75 0.41 33.51
CA VAL A 208 -13.09 -0.09 33.87
C VAL A 208 -14.09 -0.07 32.70
N ARG A 209 -13.79 0.64 31.63
CA ARG A 209 -14.59 0.73 30.39
C ARG A 209 -14.18 -0.29 29.34
N GLY A 210 -13.01 -0.94 29.54
CA GLY A 210 -12.50 -1.97 28.64
C GLY A 210 -11.45 -1.47 27.65
N HIS A 211 -11.07 -0.18 27.69
CA HIS A 211 -10.00 0.33 26.85
C HIS A 211 -8.66 -0.22 27.34
N THR A 212 -7.81 -0.62 26.41
CA THR A 212 -6.53 -1.24 26.72
C THR A 212 -5.39 -0.46 26.06
N GLY A 213 -4.47 0.06 26.88
CA GLY A 213 -3.21 0.64 26.43
C GLY A 213 -2.06 -0.32 26.68
N ARG A 214 -0.98 -0.19 25.89
CA ARG A 214 0.25 -1.00 25.98
C ARG A 214 1.49 -0.12 26.05
N SER A 215 2.53 -0.61 26.76
CA SER A 215 3.85 -0.01 26.72
C SER A 215 4.58 -0.33 25.40
N LEU A 216 5.63 0.41 25.10
CA LEU A 216 6.71 -0.12 24.27
C LEU A 216 7.37 -1.29 25.02
N THR A 217 8.08 -2.14 24.27
CA THR A 217 8.79 -3.29 24.82
C THR A 217 10.06 -2.81 25.56
N THR A 218 10.38 -3.39 26.70
CA THR A 218 11.68 -3.23 27.38
C THR A 218 12.49 -4.50 27.20
N TYR A 219 13.73 -4.38 26.73
CA TYR A 219 14.63 -5.51 26.51
C TYR A 219 15.68 -5.57 27.62
N VAL A 220 15.75 -6.68 28.34
CA VAL A 220 16.69 -6.87 29.46
C VAL A 220 17.47 -8.16 29.34
N GLN A 221 18.64 -8.21 29.96
CA GLN A 221 19.51 -9.39 29.95
C GLN A 221 19.39 -10.15 31.27
N THR A 222 19.25 -11.48 31.17
CA THR A 222 19.35 -12.38 32.33
C THR A 222 20.62 -13.20 32.23
N GLY A 223 21.28 -13.48 33.40
CA GLY A 223 22.53 -14.25 33.48
C GLY A 223 23.78 -13.39 33.55
N GLY A 224 24.88 -13.98 34.00
CA GLY A 224 26.11 -13.29 34.42
C GLY A 224 27.21 -13.11 33.36
N GLY A 225 26.92 -13.30 32.07
CA GLY A 225 27.92 -13.13 31.00
C GLY A 225 27.96 -11.70 30.46
N GLU A 226 29.14 -11.16 30.15
CA GLU A 226 29.27 -10.07 29.21
C GLU A 226 28.88 -10.63 27.83
N GLY A 227 27.67 -10.37 27.38
CA GLY A 227 27.24 -10.71 26.04
C GLY A 227 28.09 -9.95 25.02
N THR A 228 28.84 -10.66 24.20
CA THR A 228 29.43 -10.05 23.00
C THR A 228 28.29 -9.49 22.17
N LYS A 229 28.42 -8.22 21.76
CA LYS A 229 27.44 -7.60 20.85
C LYS A 229 27.33 -8.52 19.62
N PRO A 230 26.10 -9.02 19.28
CA PRO A 230 25.97 -9.90 18.14
C PRO A 230 26.36 -9.15 16.87
N VAL A 231 27.16 -9.78 16.04
CA VAL A 231 27.54 -9.23 14.73
C VAL A 231 26.47 -9.60 13.73
N THR A 232 25.85 -8.60 13.13
CA THR A 232 24.92 -8.83 12.01
C THR A 232 25.73 -9.20 10.78
N VAL A 233 25.45 -10.38 10.22
CA VAL A 233 26.04 -10.86 8.96
C VAL A 233 24.99 -10.70 7.87
N LEU A 234 25.36 -10.05 6.77
CA LEU A 234 24.50 -9.90 5.60
C LEU A 234 24.78 -11.02 4.59
N PRO A 235 23.93 -12.03 4.49
CA PRO A 235 24.01 -12.99 3.40
C PRO A 235 23.56 -12.34 2.09
N ARG A 236 24.01 -12.88 0.96
CA ARG A 236 23.35 -12.56 -0.32
C ARG A 236 21.88 -12.91 -0.21
N GLN A 237 21.02 -12.03 -0.74
CA GLN A 237 19.57 -12.19 -0.75
C GLN A 237 19.07 -12.49 -2.16
N ASP A 238 19.91 -13.08 -2.94
CA ASP A 238 19.71 -13.36 -4.34
C ASP A 238 19.04 -14.74 -4.54
N ARG A 239 17.92 -14.84 -5.17
CA ARG A 239 16.97 -13.83 -5.68
C ARG A 239 15.86 -13.66 -4.64
N SER A 240 15.50 -12.41 -4.33
CA SER A 240 14.44 -12.12 -3.35
C SER A 240 13.10 -11.87 -4.03
N MET A 241 12.00 -11.97 -3.28
CA MET A 241 10.66 -11.66 -3.77
C MET A 241 9.79 -11.09 -2.68
N TRP A 242 9.12 -9.95 -2.96
CA TRP A 242 8.10 -9.39 -2.08
C TRP A 242 6.79 -10.16 -2.18
N ILE A 243 6.20 -10.46 -1.05
CA ILE A 243 4.91 -11.16 -0.91
C ILE A 243 4.02 -10.34 -0.01
N TRP A 244 3.00 -9.70 -0.58
CA TRP A 244 2.14 -8.74 0.08
C TRP A 244 0.78 -9.32 0.51
N GLU A 245 0.15 -8.69 1.51
CA GLU A 245 -1.27 -8.77 1.86
C GLU A 245 -1.91 -10.17 1.78
N ASN A 246 -2.85 -10.33 0.83
CA ASN A 246 -3.62 -11.56 0.71
C ASN A 246 -2.76 -12.78 0.37
N ALA A 247 -1.70 -12.60 -0.43
CA ALA A 247 -0.78 -13.69 -0.77
C ALA A 247 -0.03 -14.19 0.46
N SER A 248 0.57 -13.28 1.25
CA SER A 248 1.24 -13.65 2.50
C SER A 248 0.28 -14.31 3.49
N TYR A 249 -0.92 -13.76 3.61
CA TYR A 249 -1.97 -14.31 4.47
C TYR A 249 -2.38 -15.73 4.05
N ASN A 250 -2.53 -15.98 2.75
CA ASN A 250 -2.83 -17.31 2.23
C ASN A 250 -1.69 -18.29 2.53
N LEU A 251 -0.44 -17.92 2.28
CA LEU A 251 0.74 -18.75 2.55
C LEU A 251 0.88 -19.12 4.03
N ILE A 252 0.60 -18.18 4.93
CA ILE A 252 0.64 -18.41 6.37
C ILE A 252 -0.50 -19.36 6.80
N ARG A 253 -1.72 -19.14 6.31
CA ARG A 253 -2.93 -19.80 6.81
C ARG A 253 -3.31 -21.08 6.06
N THR A 254 -2.89 -21.23 4.80
CA THR A 254 -3.25 -22.36 3.93
C THR A 254 -2.00 -23.12 3.53
N PRO A 255 -1.66 -24.24 4.20
CA PRO A 255 -0.44 -25.00 3.89
C PRO A 255 -0.31 -25.43 2.42
N GLY A 256 -1.43 -25.65 1.73
CA GLY A 256 -1.42 -26.02 0.31
C GLY A 256 -0.92 -24.93 -0.62
N SER A 257 -1.12 -23.65 -0.29
CA SER A 257 -0.62 -22.51 -1.09
C SER A 257 0.91 -22.47 -1.16
N ARG A 258 1.59 -23.07 -0.17
CA ARG A 258 3.05 -23.19 -0.14
C ARG A 258 3.59 -24.01 -1.30
N GLN A 259 2.82 -24.99 -1.81
CA GLN A 259 3.20 -25.77 -2.99
C GLN A 259 3.18 -24.91 -4.26
N VAL A 260 2.25 -23.95 -4.34
CA VAL A 260 2.16 -23.00 -5.45
C VAL A 260 3.39 -22.08 -5.44
N LEU A 261 3.73 -21.53 -4.26
CA LEU A 261 4.93 -20.72 -4.07
C LEU A 261 6.20 -21.49 -4.46
N ASP A 262 6.39 -22.70 -3.90
CA ASP A 262 7.60 -23.50 -4.11
C ASP A 262 7.76 -23.89 -5.59
N ALA A 263 6.67 -24.29 -6.24
CA ALA A 263 6.67 -24.63 -7.65
C ALA A 263 7.05 -23.45 -8.54
N MET A 264 6.56 -22.23 -8.24
CA MET A 264 6.89 -21.02 -9.00
C MET A 264 8.31 -20.54 -8.70
N ALA A 265 8.68 -20.46 -7.44
CA ALA A 265 9.98 -19.94 -7.00
C ALA A 265 11.16 -20.77 -7.51
N LYS A 266 10.96 -22.08 -7.71
CA LYS A 266 11.98 -23.03 -8.19
C LYS A 266 11.86 -23.38 -9.67
N ASP A 267 10.89 -22.80 -10.40
CA ASP A 267 10.73 -23.08 -11.83
C ASP A 267 11.77 -22.33 -12.66
N THR A 268 12.90 -22.94 -12.88
CA THR A 268 13.97 -22.43 -13.75
C THR A 268 13.77 -22.72 -15.23
N LYS A 269 12.72 -23.46 -15.61
CA LYS A 269 12.55 -24.00 -16.99
C LYS A 269 11.58 -23.20 -17.84
N THR A 270 10.48 -22.72 -17.23
CA THR A 270 9.39 -22.09 -18.00
C THR A 270 9.85 -20.79 -18.67
N PHE A 271 10.61 -19.95 -17.94
CA PHE A 271 11.07 -18.66 -18.43
C PHE A 271 12.59 -18.46 -18.39
N GLY A 272 13.35 -19.46 -17.94
CA GLY A 272 14.81 -19.36 -17.77
C GLY A 272 15.25 -18.57 -16.54
N GLN A 273 14.34 -18.36 -15.57
CA GLN A 273 14.63 -17.59 -14.36
C GLN A 273 15.61 -18.30 -13.41
N ASP A 274 16.33 -17.50 -12.62
CA ASP A 274 17.01 -18.00 -11.44
C ASP A 274 16.01 -18.31 -10.29
N PRO A 275 16.29 -19.31 -9.45
CA PRO A 275 15.39 -19.67 -8.37
C PRO A 275 15.33 -18.56 -7.32
N VAL A 276 14.14 -18.29 -6.78
CA VAL A 276 13.95 -17.42 -5.63
C VAL A 276 14.47 -18.13 -4.37
N THR A 277 15.28 -17.44 -3.58
CA THR A 277 15.92 -17.97 -2.36
C THR A 277 15.53 -17.21 -1.10
N THR A 278 15.04 -15.97 -1.23
CA THR A 278 14.67 -15.11 -0.11
C THR A 278 13.25 -14.58 -0.31
N LEU A 279 12.44 -14.67 0.74
CA LEU A 279 11.05 -14.22 0.74
C LEU A 279 10.92 -13.01 1.68
N TYR A 280 10.44 -11.88 1.19
CA TYR A 280 9.97 -10.77 2.02
C TYR A 280 8.49 -10.97 2.27
N LEU A 281 8.15 -11.54 3.43
CA LEU A 281 6.80 -11.98 3.78
C LEU A 281 6.08 -10.88 4.54
N GLY A 282 5.01 -10.33 3.98
CA GLY A 282 4.13 -9.37 4.63
C GLY A 282 3.52 -9.95 5.90
N VAL A 283 3.76 -9.31 7.04
CA VAL A 283 3.29 -9.76 8.36
C VAL A 283 2.50 -8.69 9.10
N ASP A 284 2.10 -7.65 8.40
CA ASP A 284 1.26 -6.59 8.91
C ASP A 284 -0.14 -7.08 9.29
N LYS A 285 -0.90 -6.23 9.95
CA LYS A 285 -2.29 -6.48 10.26
C LYS A 285 -3.14 -6.43 9.00
N LEU A 286 -3.84 -7.53 8.70
CA LEU A 286 -4.74 -7.64 7.56
C LEU A 286 -6.16 -8.01 7.97
N GLY A 287 -7.14 -7.22 7.54
CA GLY A 287 -8.56 -7.47 7.81
C GLY A 287 -8.89 -7.61 9.31
N GLY A 288 -8.19 -6.84 10.15
CA GLY A 288 -8.35 -6.86 11.60
C GLY A 288 -7.54 -7.96 12.32
N THR A 289 -6.87 -8.86 11.58
CA THR A 289 -6.02 -9.93 12.14
C THR A 289 -4.56 -9.49 12.18
N ASP A 290 -3.93 -9.56 13.34
CA ASP A 290 -2.49 -9.34 13.51
C ASP A 290 -1.74 -10.68 13.30
N MET A 291 -0.89 -10.74 12.26
CA MET A 291 -0.23 -11.99 11.88
C MET A 291 0.71 -12.49 12.98
N LEU A 292 1.45 -11.60 13.61
CA LEU A 292 2.45 -11.97 14.61
C LEU A 292 1.89 -12.18 16.01
N GLU A 293 0.67 -11.70 16.28
CA GLU A 293 -0.01 -11.93 17.56
C GLU A 293 -1.11 -13.01 17.45
N ASP A 294 -2.06 -12.85 16.53
CA ASP A 294 -3.24 -13.72 16.42
C ASP A 294 -2.95 -15.03 15.71
N GLU A 295 -2.04 -15.00 14.70
CA GLU A 295 -1.70 -16.16 13.86
C GLU A 295 -0.26 -16.67 14.08
N ARG A 296 0.39 -16.27 15.17
CA ARG A 296 1.78 -16.62 15.50
C ARG A 296 2.13 -18.12 15.30
N PRO A 297 1.32 -19.08 15.72
CA PRO A 297 1.62 -20.50 15.48
C PRO A 297 1.71 -20.86 14.00
N LYS A 298 0.86 -20.24 13.16
CA LYS A 298 0.87 -20.49 11.72
C LYS A 298 2.03 -19.80 11.02
N VAL A 299 2.41 -18.60 11.49
CA VAL A 299 3.63 -17.91 11.01
C VAL A 299 4.85 -18.78 11.31
N ARG A 300 4.99 -19.30 12.53
CA ARG A 300 6.06 -20.22 12.90
C ARG A 300 6.09 -21.46 12.01
N ASP A 301 4.95 -22.05 11.74
CA ASP A 301 4.83 -23.22 10.88
C ASP A 301 5.23 -22.89 9.42
N PHE A 302 4.85 -21.72 8.91
CA PHE A 302 5.29 -21.24 7.60
C PHE A 302 6.80 -21.03 7.54
N VAL A 303 7.38 -20.31 8.49
CA VAL A 303 8.82 -20.00 8.50
C VAL A 303 9.64 -21.30 8.61
N ARG A 304 9.24 -22.21 9.49
CA ARG A 304 9.89 -23.54 9.62
C ARG A 304 9.82 -24.32 8.30
N TRP A 305 8.67 -24.33 7.64
CA TRP A 305 8.52 -24.95 6.34
C TRP A 305 9.43 -24.29 5.29
N ALA A 306 9.45 -22.96 5.21
CA ALA A 306 10.26 -22.22 4.25
C ALA A 306 11.77 -22.52 4.43
N HIS A 307 12.26 -22.53 5.66
CA HIS A 307 13.63 -22.92 5.96
C HIS A 307 13.95 -24.35 5.53
N ALA A 308 13.00 -25.28 5.76
CA ALA A 308 13.15 -26.67 5.32
C ALA A 308 13.18 -26.81 3.79
N GLN A 309 12.59 -25.87 3.04
CA GLN A 309 12.68 -25.78 1.58
C GLN A 309 13.93 -25.06 1.07
N GLY A 310 14.73 -24.48 1.96
CA GLY A 310 15.94 -23.74 1.63
C GLY A 310 15.75 -22.22 1.45
N TYR A 311 14.56 -21.69 1.73
CA TYR A 311 14.32 -20.26 1.70
C TYR A 311 14.83 -19.56 2.95
N ARG A 312 15.24 -18.31 2.79
CA ARG A 312 15.31 -17.34 3.88
C ARG A 312 14.02 -16.55 3.92
N VAL A 313 13.59 -16.17 5.10
CA VAL A 313 12.35 -15.42 5.29
C VAL A 313 12.63 -14.15 6.06
N GLN A 314 12.43 -13.02 5.45
CA GLN A 314 12.44 -11.74 6.13
C GLN A 314 11.02 -11.28 6.41
N ALA A 315 10.79 -10.72 7.59
CA ALA A 315 9.53 -10.04 7.88
C ALA A 315 9.46 -8.75 7.06
N LEU A 316 8.42 -8.62 6.25
CA LEU A 316 8.11 -7.41 5.52
C LEU A 316 7.07 -6.63 6.33
N ILE A 317 7.43 -5.43 6.74
CA ILE A 317 6.59 -4.51 7.51
C ILE A 317 6.61 -3.13 6.88
N ALA A 318 5.59 -2.34 7.22
CA ALA A 318 5.52 -0.95 6.83
C ALA A 318 5.73 0.00 8.05
N GLY A 319 5.11 1.15 8.08
CA GLY A 319 5.33 2.16 9.14
C GLY A 319 4.31 2.15 10.28
N GLY A 320 3.53 1.07 10.46
CA GLY A 320 2.56 0.94 11.56
C GLY A 320 1.30 1.81 11.45
N THR A 321 1.20 2.63 10.40
CA THR A 321 0.04 3.49 10.08
C THR A 321 -0.61 3.07 8.76
N VAL A 322 -1.78 3.59 8.45
CA VAL A 322 -2.47 3.36 7.16
C VAL A 322 -2.94 4.70 6.60
N PRO A 323 -2.27 5.28 5.63
CA PRO A 323 -1.09 4.78 4.89
C PRO A 323 0.20 4.67 5.73
N PRO A 324 1.11 3.75 5.37
CA PRO A 324 2.25 3.38 6.22
C PRO A 324 3.27 4.51 6.44
N TYR A 325 3.44 5.42 5.50
CA TYR A 325 4.46 6.48 5.52
C TYR A 325 4.23 7.55 6.60
N PHE A 326 3.05 7.64 7.23
CA PHE A 326 2.82 8.55 8.37
C PHE A 326 3.67 8.20 9.59
N GLY A 327 4.12 6.94 9.75
CA GLY A 327 5.08 6.54 10.78
C GLY A 327 6.40 7.32 10.78
N THR A 328 6.72 8.01 9.67
CA THR A 328 7.83 8.95 9.54
C THR A 328 7.69 10.13 10.51
N TYR A 329 6.48 10.66 10.69
CA TYR A 329 6.26 11.80 11.57
C TYR A 329 6.50 11.45 13.05
N PRO A 330 7.12 12.33 13.84
CA PRO A 330 7.39 12.09 15.26
C PRO A 330 6.15 11.70 16.06
N ARG A 331 4.98 12.25 15.73
CA ARG A 331 3.71 11.98 16.42
C ARG A 331 3.15 10.56 16.20
N TYR A 332 3.57 9.88 15.13
CA TYR A 332 3.19 8.50 14.81
C TYR A 332 4.36 7.52 14.85
N ARG A 333 5.55 7.97 15.23
CA ARG A 333 6.76 7.13 15.32
C ARG A 333 6.58 5.95 16.24
N GLU A 334 5.81 6.11 17.32
CA GLU A 334 5.52 5.02 18.25
C GLU A 334 4.77 3.86 17.55
N ASP A 335 3.91 4.13 16.57
CA ASP A 335 3.23 3.09 15.80
C ASP A 335 4.22 2.29 14.95
N ALA A 336 5.18 2.97 14.30
CA ALA A 336 6.26 2.31 13.56
C ALA A 336 7.15 1.46 14.47
N LEU A 337 7.50 1.97 15.65
CA LEU A 337 8.27 1.21 16.65
C LEU A 337 7.52 -0.02 17.13
N ARG A 338 6.23 0.09 17.42
CA ARG A 338 5.41 -1.05 17.85
C ARG A 338 5.31 -2.13 16.80
N GLU A 339 5.16 -1.74 15.52
CA GLU A 339 5.12 -2.71 14.41
C GLU A 339 6.44 -3.47 14.30
N PHE A 340 7.56 -2.77 14.37
CA PHE A 340 8.88 -3.36 14.34
C PHE A 340 9.15 -4.27 15.57
N GLU A 341 8.79 -3.82 16.77
CA GLU A 341 8.94 -4.59 18.01
C GLU A 341 8.18 -5.91 18.01
N LYS A 342 7.05 -6.01 17.29
CA LYS A 342 6.35 -7.29 17.11
C LYS A 342 7.25 -8.33 16.46
N VAL A 343 8.04 -7.95 15.45
CA VAL A 343 8.99 -8.85 14.77
C VAL A 343 10.11 -9.25 15.73
N LEU A 344 10.70 -8.30 16.46
CA LEU A 344 11.73 -8.59 17.44
C LEU A 344 11.22 -9.55 18.53
N ASN A 345 10.05 -9.28 19.08
CA ASN A 345 9.42 -10.11 20.12
C ASN A 345 9.03 -11.50 19.59
N TYR A 346 8.60 -11.58 18.33
CA TYR A 346 8.34 -12.86 17.66
C TYR A 346 9.62 -13.69 17.59
N ASN A 347 10.73 -13.12 17.13
CA ASN A 347 12.00 -13.83 17.04
C ASN A 347 12.55 -14.26 18.42
N LEU A 348 12.49 -13.38 19.43
CA LEU A 348 12.90 -13.72 20.80
C LEU A 348 12.08 -14.85 21.41
N ALA A 349 10.82 -15.00 21.01
CA ALA A 349 9.89 -16.00 21.50
C ALA A 349 9.85 -17.29 20.67
N SER A 350 10.61 -17.37 19.56
CA SER A 350 10.59 -18.47 18.60
C SER A 350 11.88 -19.30 18.64
N GLU A 351 11.78 -20.57 18.29
CA GLU A 351 12.94 -21.41 18.06
C GLU A 351 13.69 -20.97 16.79
N SER A 352 14.98 -21.29 16.67
CA SER A 352 15.82 -20.82 15.55
C SER A 352 15.28 -21.17 14.18
N ALA A 353 14.65 -22.34 14.02
CA ALA A 353 14.02 -22.75 12.76
C ALA A 353 12.72 -21.98 12.43
N GLU A 354 12.23 -21.19 13.36
CA GLU A 354 10.98 -20.43 13.25
C GLU A 354 11.20 -18.92 13.18
N GLN A 355 12.45 -18.46 13.38
CA GLN A 355 12.80 -17.04 13.41
C GLN A 355 12.90 -16.49 11.99
N PHE A 356 12.49 -15.24 11.80
CA PHE A 356 12.82 -14.50 10.59
C PHE A 356 14.31 -14.27 10.48
N ASP A 357 14.84 -14.34 9.28
CA ASP A 357 16.25 -14.11 8.96
C ASP A 357 16.61 -12.62 8.82
N GLY A 358 15.63 -11.75 8.79
CA GLY A 358 15.80 -10.30 8.66
C GLY A 358 14.46 -9.56 8.67
N VAL A 359 14.54 -8.24 8.47
CA VAL A 359 13.38 -7.35 8.33
C VAL A 359 13.59 -6.46 7.12
N ASN A 360 12.60 -6.42 6.24
CA ASN A 360 12.47 -5.40 5.20
C ASN A 360 11.41 -4.39 5.63
N VAL A 361 11.74 -3.09 5.63
CA VAL A 361 10.88 -2.01 6.11
C VAL A 361 10.46 -1.15 4.91
N ASP A 362 9.19 -1.19 4.55
CA ASP A 362 8.66 -0.45 3.42
C ASP A 362 7.87 0.78 3.87
N THR A 363 8.60 1.77 4.39
CA THR A 363 8.04 3.08 4.71
C THR A 363 8.45 4.09 3.65
N GLU A 364 7.50 4.61 2.89
CA GLU A 364 7.71 5.45 1.71
C GLU A 364 7.45 6.93 2.01
N PRO A 365 8.35 7.66 2.71
CA PRO A 365 8.12 9.02 3.16
C PRO A 365 7.87 10.01 2.01
N TYR A 366 8.32 9.71 0.80
CA TYR A 366 8.08 10.54 -0.39
C TYR A 366 6.60 10.62 -0.79
N SER A 367 5.75 9.76 -0.26
CA SER A 367 4.29 9.80 -0.42
C SER A 367 3.61 10.74 0.55
N LEU A 368 4.33 11.33 1.53
CA LEU A 368 3.80 12.33 2.45
C LEU A 368 3.47 13.64 1.73
N PRO A 369 2.42 14.36 2.17
CA PRO A 369 1.96 15.59 1.52
C PRO A 369 3.02 16.71 1.50
N ASP A 370 3.91 16.72 2.48
CA ASP A 370 4.93 17.75 2.69
C ASP A 370 6.37 17.27 2.44
N PHE A 371 6.58 16.09 1.86
CA PHE A 371 7.93 15.57 1.59
C PHE A 371 8.81 16.55 0.79
N LYS A 372 8.20 17.24 -0.20
CA LYS A 372 8.92 18.24 -1.02
C LYS A 372 8.96 19.60 -0.38
N THR A 373 7.86 20.05 0.23
CA THR A 373 7.71 21.39 0.82
C THR A 373 8.34 21.50 2.21
N GLY A 374 8.40 20.41 2.96
CA GLY A 374 9.03 20.29 4.27
C GLY A 374 10.49 19.79 4.22
N TYR A 375 11.14 19.83 3.06
CA TYR A 375 12.55 19.49 2.91
C TYR A 375 13.43 20.52 3.64
N PRO A 376 14.46 20.11 4.43
CA PRO A 376 14.89 18.70 4.67
C PRO A 376 14.25 18.05 5.91
N ASP A 377 13.31 18.71 6.59
CA ASP A 377 12.82 18.27 7.90
C ASP A 377 12.13 16.90 7.85
N VAL A 378 11.34 16.62 6.80
CA VAL A 378 10.66 15.32 6.64
C VAL A 378 11.67 14.20 6.42
N GLN A 379 12.73 14.45 5.65
CA GLN A 379 13.83 13.50 5.45
C GLN A 379 14.60 13.22 6.75
N ILE A 380 14.82 14.25 7.56
CA ILE A 380 15.44 14.10 8.89
C ILE A 380 14.53 13.29 9.81
N GLN A 381 13.22 13.53 9.81
CA GLN A 381 12.27 12.75 10.61
C GLN A 381 12.26 11.26 10.21
N TYR A 382 12.42 10.98 8.92
CA TYR A 382 12.56 9.61 8.42
C TYR A 382 13.87 8.95 8.90
N LEU A 383 15.00 9.65 8.85
CA LEU A 383 16.28 9.17 9.39
C LEU A 383 16.20 8.91 10.88
N ASP A 384 15.55 9.81 11.63
CA ASP A 384 15.30 9.61 13.08
C ASP A 384 14.43 8.38 13.35
N MET A 385 13.44 8.11 12.51
CA MET A 385 12.63 6.91 12.62
C MET A 385 13.49 5.66 12.40
N LEU A 386 14.28 5.61 11.32
CA LEU A 386 15.15 4.47 11.04
C LEU A 386 16.17 4.26 12.18
N ALA A 387 16.78 5.34 12.68
CA ALA A 387 17.71 5.25 13.82
C ALA A 387 17.02 4.66 15.06
N ALA A 388 15.79 5.06 15.34
CA ALA A 388 15.01 4.52 16.44
C ALA A 388 14.70 3.02 16.27
N LEU A 389 14.36 2.57 15.05
CA LEU A 389 14.20 1.14 14.75
C LEU A 389 15.50 0.37 15.04
N MET A 390 16.64 0.90 14.58
CA MET A 390 17.95 0.27 14.80
C MET A 390 18.35 0.25 16.28
N GLU A 391 17.99 1.27 17.05
CA GLU A 391 18.16 1.29 18.51
C GLU A 391 17.34 0.18 19.20
N ARG A 392 16.09 -0.04 18.78
CA ARG A 392 15.24 -1.13 19.28
C ARG A 392 15.85 -2.51 18.95
N LYS A 393 16.34 -2.69 17.70
CA LYS A 393 17.08 -3.90 17.31
C LYS A 393 18.28 -4.13 18.25
N GLU A 394 19.09 -3.11 18.45
CA GLU A 394 20.25 -3.22 19.32
C GLU A 394 19.87 -3.58 20.76
N ALA A 395 18.82 -2.96 21.30
CA ALA A 395 18.29 -3.26 22.63
C ALA A 395 17.83 -4.72 22.75
N SER A 396 17.22 -5.27 21.70
CA SER A 396 16.77 -6.66 21.65
C SER A 396 17.92 -7.67 21.66
N GLY A 397 19.14 -7.26 21.31
CA GLY A 397 20.30 -8.14 21.21
C GLY A 397 20.22 -9.15 20.05
N LEU A 398 19.33 -8.99 19.10
CA LEU A 398 19.20 -9.86 17.93
C LEU A 398 20.20 -9.44 16.83
N ALA A 399 20.89 -10.43 16.24
CA ALA A 399 21.72 -10.27 15.05
C ALA A 399 20.86 -10.29 13.77
N LEU A 400 19.78 -9.54 13.74
CA LEU A 400 18.76 -9.54 12.70
C LEU A 400 19.05 -8.44 11.68
N PRO A 401 19.37 -8.74 10.40
CA PRO A 401 19.50 -7.72 9.37
C PRO A 401 18.22 -6.91 9.18
N VAL A 402 18.35 -5.58 9.13
CA VAL A 402 17.24 -4.65 8.91
C VAL A 402 17.60 -3.73 7.76
N GLY A 403 16.72 -3.64 6.76
CA GLY A 403 16.91 -2.75 5.62
C GLY A 403 15.61 -2.17 5.12
N PRO A 404 15.57 -0.83 4.87
CA PRO A 404 14.43 -0.20 4.24
C PRO A 404 14.40 -0.46 2.73
N ALA A 405 13.19 -0.49 2.16
CA ALA A 405 12.97 -0.23 0.76
C ALA A 405 13.10 1.28 0.51
N ILE A 406 13.86 1.67 -0.51
CA ILE A 406 14.08 3.09 -0.86
C ILE A 406 13.94 3.30 -2.37
N PRO A 407 13.44 4.44 -2.84
CA PRO A 407 13.41 4.73 -4.26
C PRO A 407 14.81 5.04 -4.79
N ARG A 408 15.09 4.67 -6.03
CA ARG A 408 16.37 4.85 -6.75
C ARG A 408 16.90 6.29 -6.81
N TRP A 409 16.07 7.29 -6.57
CA TRP A 409 16.44 8.70 -6.72
C TRP A 409 16.85 9.38 -5.40
N TYR A 410 17.10 8.62 -4.32
CA TYR A 410 17.58 9.18 -3.06
C TYR A 410 19.07 9.56 -3.07
N ASP A 411 19.79 9.24 -4.13
CA ASP A 411 21.17 9.67 -4.42
C ASP A 411 21.27 10.79 -5.48
N SER A 412 20.15 11.20 -6.10
CA SER A 412 20.19 12.06 -7.27
C SER A 412 19.16 13.20 -7.29
N SER A 413 18.12 13.13 -6.46
CA SER A 413 17.05 14.14 -6.42
C SER A 413 17.39 15.38 -5.59
N ASP A 414 16.88 16.54 -6.00
CA ASP A 414 16.97 17.78 -5.22
C ASP A 414 16.35 17.69 -3.83
N THR A 415 15.39 16.79 -3.62
CA THR A 415 14.74 16.56 -2.31
C THR A 415 15.48 15.52 -1.45
N ALA A 416 16.60 15.01 -1.89
CA ALA A 416 17.41 14.02 -1.17
C ALA A 416 18.87 14.44 -0.98
N LYS A 417 19.30 15.57 -1.56
CA LYS A 417 20.69 16.03 -1.51
C LYS A 417 20.98 16.88 -0.28
N SER A 418 22.26 16.90 0.14
CA SER A 418 22.79 17.83 1.14
C SER A 418 22.01 17.89 2.46
N ILE A 419 21.53 16.73 2.93
CA ILE A 419 20.84 16.60 4.21
C ILE A 419 21.89 16.61 5.33
N THR A 420 21.74 17.56 6.26
CA THR A 420 22.59 17.62 7.46
C THR A 420 21.89 16.90 8.61
N TRP A 421 22.45 15.78 9.01
CA TRP A 421 21.93 14.96 10.11
C TRP A 421 23.08 14.37 10.93
N ASN A 422 22.95 14.40 12.25
CA ASN A 422 23.98 13.92 13.20
C ASN A 422 25.40 14.48 12.91
N GLY A 423 25.48 15.75 12.51
CA GLY A 423 26.75 16.45 12.29
C GLY A 423 27.44 16.15 10.95
N SER A 424 26.81 15.41 10.05
CA SER A 424 27.31 15.16 8.68
C SER A 424 26.30 15.55 7.62
N THR A 425 26.81 16.00 6.47
CA THR A 425 25.97 16.39 5.33
C THR A 425 26.21 15.43 4.18
N LYS A 426 25.16 14.70 3.79
CA LYS A 426 25.21 13.62 2.80
C LYS A 426 23.92 13.56 1.96
N TRP A 427 23.89 12.66 0.97
CA TRP A 427 22.67 12.22 0.33
C TRP A 427 21.80 11.43 1.31
N LEU A 428 20.49 11.43 1.08
CA LEU A 428 19.55 10.66 1.90
C LEU A 428 19.89 9.17 1.88
N SER A 429 20.19 8.60 0.69
CA SER A 429 20.60 7.21 0.55
C SER A 429 21.89 6.86 1.32
N GLU A 430 22.87 7.80 1.38
CA GLU A 430 24.10 7.59 2.12
C GLU A 430 23.84 7.54 3.65
N HIS A 431 23.01 8.46 4.19
CA HIS A 431 22.60 8.43 5.60
C HIS A 431 21.84 7.15 5.95
N ILE A 432 20.95 6.69 5.05
CA ILE A 432 20.21 5.44 5.24
C ILE A 432 21.18 4.25 5.28
N GLN A 433 22.15 4.20 4.37
CA GLN A 433 23.15 3.13 4.34
C GLN A 433 24.07 3.13 5.56
N ASP A 434 24.37 4.31 6.13
CA ASP A 434 25.13 4.37 7.40
C ASP A 434 24.31 3.82 8.58
N THR A 435 22.99 3.98 8.55
CA THR A 435 22.09 3.68 9.66
C THR A 435 21.60 2.23 9.63
N ALA A 436 21.07 1.77 8.49
CA ALA A 436 20.50 0.43 8.32
C ALA A 436 21.58 -0.61 7.96
N ASP A 437 21.28 -1.89 8.09
CA ASP A 437 22.22 -2.95 7.72
C ASP A 437 22.35 -3.12 6.21
N TYR A 438 21.27 -2.98 5.48
CA TYR A 438 21.20 -3.05 4.00
C TYR A 438 20.12 -2.10 3.48
N ILE A 439 20.05 -1.94 2.16
CA ILE A 439 18.95 -1.26 1.47
C ILE A 439 18.39 -2.15 0.36
N ALA A 440 17.09 -2.08 0.13
CA ALA A 440 16.45 -2.62 -1.06
C ALA A 440 15.99 -1.43 -1.92
N ILE A 441 16.68 -1.19 -3.03
CA ILE A 441 16.36 -0.08 -3.92
C ILE A 441 15.16 -0.48 -4.77
N MET A 442 14.10 0.30 -4.77
CA MET A 442 13.04 0.24 -5.77
C MET A 442 13.59 0.83 -7.08
N ASP A 443 14.47 0.07 -7.72
CA ASP A 443 15.14 0.43 -8.97
C ASP A 443 14.27 0.05 -10.17
N TYR A 444 13.04 0.55 -10.10
CA TYR A 444 11.97 0.24 -11.04
C TYR A 444 12.29 0.83 -12.40
N ARG A 445 12.90 -0.01 -13.23
CA ARG A 445 13.25 0.17 -14.63
C ARG A 445 13.09 -1.15 -15.36
N ASP A 446 12.75 -1.08 -16.64
CA ASP A 446 12.48 -2.21 -17.54
C ASP A 446 13.66 -2.60 -18.42
N GLN A 447 14.78 -1.91 -18.30
CA GLN A 447 16.01 -2.17 -19.04
C GLN A 447 17.24 -2.12 -18.15
N ALA A 448 18.21 -3.01 -18.40
CA ALA A 448 19.44 -3.08 -17.62
C ALA A 448 20.38 -1.90 -17.90
N GLU A 449 20.55 -1.54 -19.18
CA GLU A 449 21.59 -0.64 -19.68
C GLU A 449 21.03 0.75 -20.02
N GLY A 450 21.92 1.73 -20.23
CA GLY A 450 21.56 3.11 -20.56
C GLY A 450 21.53 4.03 -19.35
N SER A 451 21.40 5.33 -19.61
CA SER A 451 21.45 6.37 -18.56
C SER A 451 20.30 6.30 -17.54
N VAL A 452 19.21 5.65 -17.89
CA VAL A 452 18.06 5.42 -17.03
C VAL A 452 17.85 3.94 -16.71
N GLY A 453 18.78 3.06 -17.12
CA GLY A 453 18.71 1.63 -16.85
C GLY A 453 19.10 1.27 -15.43
N ILE A 454 18.72 0.07 -14.99
CA ILE A 454 18.93 -0.48 -13.64
C ILE A 454 20.40 -0.33 -13.19
N ILE A 455 21.37 -0.68 -14.05
CA ILE A 455 22.79 -0.65 -13.72
C ILE A 455 23.25 0.78 -13.35
N GLN A 456 22.84 1.76 -14.15
CA GLN A 456 23.25 3.16 -13.93
C GLN A 456 22.52 3.79 -12.74
N GLN A 457 21.27 3.43 -12.52
CA GLN A 457 20.47 3.98 -11.43
C GLN A 457 20.92 3.46 -10.06
N ALA A 458 21.49 2.26 -9.98
CA ALA A 458 21.98 1.67 -8.72
C ALA A 458 23.44 2.03 -8.40
N GLN A 459 24.18 2.63 -9.34
CA GLN A 459 25.64 2.78 -9.23
C GLN A 459 26.06 3.61 -8.01
N GLY A 460 25.29 4.68 -7.69
CA GLY A 460 25.61 5.56 -6.58
C GLY A 460 25.57 4.84 -5.22
N GLU A 461 24.52 4.08 -4.98
CA GLU A 461 24.36 3.30 -3.74
C GLU A 461 25.38 2.15 -3.65
N ILE A 462 25.67 1.48 -4.77
CA ILE A 462 26.69 0.42 -4.84
C ILE A 462 28.09 0.99 -4.51
N ASP A 463 28.45 2.13 -5.10
CA ASP A 463 29.74 2.78 -4.84
C ASP A 463 29.88 3.23 -3.41
N TYR A 464 28.80 3.79 -2.82
CA TYR A 464 28.81 4.20 -1.43
C TYR A 464 28.91 3.01 -0.49
N ALA A 465 28.17 1.93 -0.71
CA ALA A 465 28.26 0.71 0.09
C ALA A 465 29.66 0.09 0.06
N ASN A 466 30.31 0.05 -1.10
CA ASN A 466 31.71 -0.38 -1.22
C ASN A 466 32.64 0.54 -0.44
N LYS A 467 32.46 1.86 -0.53
CA LYS A 467 33.27 2.86 0.21
C LYS A 467 33.19 2.68 1.71
N ILE A 468 32.01 2.35 2.25
CA ILE A 468 31.83 2.13 3.70
C ILE A 468 32.04 0.67 4.13
N GLY A 469 32.40 -0.22 3.20
CA GLY A 469 32.73 -1.62 3.47
C GLY A 469 31.55 -2.49 3.90
N LYS A 470 30.39 -2.30 3.30
CA LYS A 470 29.16 -3.09 3.55
C LYS A 470 28.90 -4.10 2.43
N PRO A 471 29.43 -5.33 2.52
CA PRO A 471 29.19 -6.35 1.50
C PRO A 471 27.73 -6.84 1.53
N ASN A 472 27.19 -7.23 0.37
CA ASN A 472 25.82 -7.74 0.16
C ASN A 472 24.70 -6.79 0.65
N SER A 473 24.98 -5.49 0.76
CA SER A 473 24.06 -4.54 1.40
C SER A 473 23.15 -3.76 0.44
N VAL A 474 23.32 -3.93 -0.86
CA VAL A 474 22.49 -3.27 -1.86
C VAL A 474 21.74 -4.32 -2.67
N ILE A 475 20.41 -4.34 -2.52
CA ILE A 475 19.50 -5.21 -3.25
C ILE A 475 18.77 -4.36 -4.29
N LEU A 476 18.71 -4.82 -5.54
CA LEU A 476 18.06 -4.11 -6.63
C LEU A 476 16.66 -4.68 -6.88
N GLY A 477 15.66 -3.88 -6.58
CA GLY A 477 14.25 -4.24 -6.80
C GLY A 477 13.78 -3.89 -8.21
N VAL A 478 13.05 -4.80 -8.84
CA VAL A 478 12.41 -4.58 -10.14
C VAL A 478 10.90 -4.81 -10.05
N GLU A 479 10.14 -4.09 -10.88
CA GLU A 479 8.69 -4.09 -10.84
C GLU A 479 8.10 -4.97 -11.95
N THR A 480 7.07 -5.74 -11.59
CA THR A 480 6.30 -6.58 -12.53
C THR A 480 4.82 -6.22 -12.59
N LYS A 481 4.38 -5.30 -11.73
CA LYS A 481 3.02 -4.80 -11.70
C LYS A 481 2.83 -3.75 -12.79
N ASP A 482 1.68 -3.79 -13.43
CA ASP A 482 1.20 -2.73 -14.29
C ASP A 482 0.85 -1.50 -13.44
N ILE A 483 1.81 -0.56 -13.31
CA ILE A 483 1.70 0.58 -12.40
C ILE A 483 0.74 1.61 -12.96
N ALA A 484 -0.23 2.00 -12.13
CA ALA A 484 -1.23 3.02 -12.48
C ALA A 484 -0.98 4.36 -11.78
N ASP A 485 -0.27 4.38 -10.65
CA ASP A 485 -0.12 5.53 -9.78
C ASP A 485 1.34 6.03 -9.71
N GLY A 486 1.59 7.16 -10.31
CA GLY A 486 2.81 7.94 -10.05
C GLY A 486 4.03 7.60 -10.88
N GLY A 487 3.86 6.93 -12.02
CA GLY A 487 4.98 6.62 -12.88
C GLY A 487 4.64 6.62 -14.35
N ASP A 488 5.67 6.42 -15.14
CA ASP A 488 5.58 6.05 -16.55
C ASP A 488 5.69 4.53 -16.63
N PRO A 489 4.58 3.80 -16.76
CA PRO A 489 4.61 2.34 -16.70
C PRO A 489 5.50 1.73 -17.80
N GLU A 490 5.62 2.39 -18.96
CA GLU A 490 6.46 1.94 -20.09
C GLU A 490 7.97 1.89 -19.79
N THR A 491 8.42 2.58 -18.72
CA THR A 491 9.84 2.65 -18.38
C THR A 491 10.15 2.15 -16.96
N ILE A 492 9.12 1.76 -16.21
CA ILE A 492 9.24 1.42 -14.79
C ILE A 492 9.05 -0.07 -14.56
N SER A 493 8.17 -0.71 -15.30
CA SER A 493 7.72 -2.08 -15.04
C SER A 493 7.96 -2.99 -16.25
N PHE A 494 8.33 -4.21 -15.98
CA PHE A 494 8.38 -5.28 -17.00
C PHE A 494 7.00 -5.82 -17.40
N SER A 495 5.93 -5.17 -16.96
CA SER A 495 4.58 -5.62 -17.27
C SER A 495 4.26 -5.60 -18.76
N GLU A 496 4.85 -4.66 -19.51
CA GLU A 496 4.64 -4.46 -20.93
C GLU A 496 5.43 -5.45 -21.79
N GLU A 497 6.67 -5.77 -21.40
CA GLU A 497 7.58 -6.63 -22.16
C GLU A 497 7.37 -8.11 -21.86
N GLY A 498 6.96 -8.40 -20.65
CA GLY A 498 6.77 -9.75 -20.15
C GLY A 498 8.04 -10.41 -19.61
N ARG A 499 7.85 -11.57 -19.04
CA ARG A 499 8.83 -12.25 -18.19
C ARG A 499 10.09 -12.67 -18.91
N SER A 500 9.99 -13.11 -20.16
CA SER A 500 11.18 -13.55 -20.92
C SER A 500 12.12 -12.39 -21.27
N TYR A 501 11.59 -11.19 -21.44
CA TYR A 501 12.42 -10.01 -21.62
C TYR A 501 13.07 -9.63 -20.29
N MET A 502 12.29 -9.56 -19.22
CA MET A 502 12.77 -9.27 -17.88
C MET A 502 13.99 -10.14 -17.51
N GLU A 503 13.90 -11.45 -17.67
CA GLU A 503 15.01 -12.34 -17.32
C GLU A 503 16.29 -12.03 -18.09
N ARG A 504 16.19 -11.73 -19.40
CA ARG A 504 17.37 -11.33 -20.20
C ARG A 504 17.99 -10.00 -19.74
N GLU A 505 17.18 -9.05 -19.31
CA GLU A 505 17.69 -7.78 -18.77
C GLU A 505 18.35 -8.02 -17.39
N LEU A 506 17.78 -8.88 -16.55
CA LEU A 506 18.37 -9.23 -15.27
C LEU A 506 19.71 -9.97 -15.42
N ASP A 507 19.87 -10.84 -16.44
CA ASP A 507 21.16 -11.47 -16.76
C ASP A 507 22.27 -10.43 -17.01
N LYS A 508 21.95 -9.32 -17.68
CA LYS A 508 22.90 -8.21 -17.90
C LYS A 508 23.25 -7.51 -16.59
N VAL A 509 22.28 -7.30 -15.69
CA VAL A 509 22.50 -6.70 -14.37
C VAL A 509 23.43 -7.58 -13.55
N TYR A 510 23.21 -8.90 -13.53
CA TYR A 510 24.11 -9.85 -12.87
C TYR A 510 25.52 -9.80 -13.42
N ALA A 511 25.68 -9.77 -14.75
CA ALA A 511 26.97 -9.67 -15.39
C ALA A 511 27.70 -8.36 -15.07
N ALA A 512 26.98 -7.23 -14.99
CA ALA A 512 27.55 -5.93 -14.66
C ALA A 512 28.07 -5.85 -13.21
N PHE A 513 27.40 -6.49 -12.27
CA PHE A 513 27.78 -6.49 -10.87
C PHE A 513 28.48 -7.80 -10.41
N GLU A 514 28.93 -8.63 -11.36
CA GLU A 514 29.69 -9.83 -11.03
C GLU A 514 30.95 -9.49 -10.20
N GLY A 515 31.10 -10.14 -9.06
CA GLY A 515 32.23 -9.90 -8.15
C GLY A 515 32.17 -8.59 -7.36
N ASN A 516 31.13 -7.75 -7.53
CA ASN A 516 30.97 -6.54 -6.72
C ASN A 516 30.56 -6.90 -5.29
N ALA A 517 31.36 -6.46 -4.30
CA ALA A 517 31.15 -6.83 -2.90
C ALA A 517 29.84 -6.29 -2.32
N ALA A 518 29.42 -5.08 -2.70
CA ALA A 518 28.21 -4.43 -2.17
C ALA A 518 26.92 -5.03 -2.74
N PHE A 519 26.97 -5.59 -3.96
CA PHE A 519 25.78 -6.15 -4.62
C PHE A 519 25.27 -7.39 -3.90
N GLY A 520 24.10 -7.27 -3.29
CA GLY A 520 23.45 -8.32 -2.50
C GLY A 520 22.46 -9.19 -3.27
N GLY A 521 22.08 -8.80 -4.48
CA GLY A 521 21.16 -9.55 -5.35
C GLY A 521 20.02 -8.71 -5.91
N ILE A 522 19.07 -9.39 -6.54
CA ILE A 522 17.87 -8.81 -7.15
C ILE A 522 16.64 -9.23 -6.36
N ALA A 523 15.67 -8.31 -6.22
CA ALA A 523 14.37 -8.55 -5.61
C ALA A 523 13.25 -8.29 -6.62
N LEU A 524 12.29 -9.20 -6.70
CA LEU A 524 11.15 -9.14 -7.62
C LEU A 524 9.91 -8.58 -6.91
N HIS A 525 9.36 -7.50 -7.38
CA HIS A 525 8.12 -6.93 -6.90
C HIS A 525 7.00 -7.25 -7.89
N HIS A 526 6.02 -8.08 -7.56
CA HIS A 526 5.85 -8.93 -6.39
C HIS A 526 5.25 -10.30 -6.80
N TYR A 527 5.07 -11.21 -5.84
CA TYR A 527 4.61 -12.59 -6.06
C TYR A 527 3.41 -12.73 -7.00
N ASP A 528 2.33 -11.97 -6.74
CA ASP A 528 1.09 -12.11 -7.51
C ASP A 528 1.24 -11.65 -8.96
N THR A 529 1.91 -10.53 -9.19
CA THR A 529 2.09 -9.96 -10.53
C THR A 529 3.13 -10.73 -11.32
N LEU A 530 4.21 -11.17 -10.67
CA LEU A 530 5.20 -12.05 -11.29
C LEU A 530 4.57 -13.37 -11.75
N ARG A 531 3.69 -13.95 -10.93
CA ARG A 531 2.98 -15.20 -11.25
C ARG A 531 2.06 -15.04 -12.47
N ALA A 532 1.42 -13.87 -12.59
CA ALA A 532 0.50 -13.56 -13.68
C ALA A 532 1.20 -13.08 -14.96
N LEU A 533 2.48 -12.67 -14.89
CA LEU A 533 3.21 -12.09 -16.01
C LEU A 533 3.52 -13.14 -17.09
N PRO A 534 3.04 -12.97 -18.34
CA PRO A 534 3.33 -13.91 -19.42
C PRO A 534 4.79 -13.82 -19.88
N SER A 535 5.22 -14.80 -20.70
CA SER A 535 6.52 -14.77 -21.37
C SER A 535 6.70 -13.52 -22.26
N ALA A 536 5.64 -13.12 -22.93
CA ALA A 536 5.45 -11.92 -23.74
C ALA A 536 3.95 -11.77 -24.00
N TRP A 537 3.49 -10.66 -24.54
CA TRP A 537 2.08 -10.47 -24.92
C TRP A 537 1.81 -10.89 -26.36
N GLY A 538 0.59 -11.37 -26.64
CA GLY A 538 0.12 -11.72 -27.98
C GLY A 538 0.14 -13.21 -28.27
N PRO A 539 0.01 -13.59 -29.54
CA PRO A 539 -0.05 -15.00 -29.95
C PRO A 539 1.21 -15.77 -29.55
N GLY A 540 1.02 -16.94 -28.92
CA GLY A 540 2.12 -17.77 -28.40
C GLY A 540 2.63 -17.38 -27.02
N ALA A 541 2.00 -16.40 -26.34
CA ALA A 541 2.28 -16.07 -24.95
C ALA A 541 2.16 -17.32 -24.08
N ARG A 542 3.16 -17.55 -23.22
CA ARG A 542 3.16 -18.62 -22.22
C ARG A 542 2.95 -18.00 -20.86
N PHE A 543 2.03 -18.58 -20.11
CA PHE A 543 1.78 -18.23 -18.71
C PHE A 543 2.29 -19.34 -17.82
N TRP A 544 2.83 -18.98 -16.67
CA TRP A 544 3.17 -19.95 -15.65
C TRP A 544 1.90 -20.72 -15.23
N GLN A 545 2.02 -22.03 -15.05
CA GLN A 545 0.91 -22.89 -14.65
C GLN A 545 1.14 -23.40 -13.24
N PRO A 546 0.18 -23.23 -12.33
CA PRO A 546 0.28 -23.81 -10.99
C PRO A 546 0.25 -25.34 -11.04
N PRO A 547 0.65 -26.03 -9.95
CA PRO A 547 0.43 -27.44 -9.81
C PRO A 547 -1.04 -27.79 -10.03
N ALA A 548 -1.32 -28.90 -10.74
CA ALA A 548 -2.68 -29.27 -11.10
C ALA A 548 -3.53 -29.55 -9.84
N ASP A 549 -4.69 -28.93 -9.79
CA ASP A 549 -5.74 -29.18 -8.81
C ASP A 549 -7.11 -29.29 -9.51
N ASN A 550 -7.95 -30.18 -9.01
CA ASN A 550 -9.30 -30.41 -9.51
C ASN A 550 -10.38 -30.30 -8.42
N ARG A 551 -10.01 -29.79 -7.26
CA ARG A 551 -10.91 -29.60 -6.13
C ARG A 551 -11.31 -28.13 -6.04
N PRO A 552 -12.57 -27.78 -6.27
CA PRO A 552 -12.99 -26.40 -6.14
C PRO A 552 -12.95 -25.93 -4.68
N PRO A 553 -12.74 -24.62 -4.46
CA PRO A 553 -12.81 -24.03 -3.14
C PRO A 553 -14.18 -24.22 -2.46
N SER A 554 -14.20 -24.07 -1.15
CA SER A 554 -15.46 -23.98 -0.41
C SER A 554 -16.25 -22.72 -0.80
N GLY A 555 -17.55 -22.70 -0.51
CA GLY A 555 -18.32 -21.44 -0.52
C GLY A 555 -17.75 -20.43 0.49
N VAL A 556 -18.01 -19.14 0.25
CA VAL A 556 -17.63 -18.08 1.18
C VAL A 556 -18.31 -18.30 2.54
N LYS A 557 -17.59 -18.02 3.64
CA LYS A 557 -18.09 -18.21 5.00
C LYS A 557 -19.20 -17.21 5.31
N GLY A 558 -20.35 -17.72 5.69
CA GLY A 558 -21.51 -16.90 6.06
C GLY A 558 -22.23 -16.31 4.85
N LYS A 559 -23.15 -15.38 5.14
CA LYS A 559 -23.88 -14.65 4.10
C LYS A 559 -23.13 -13.35 3.79
N PRO A 560 -22.85 -13.01 2.52
CA PRO A 560 -22.31 -11.73 2.13
C PRO A 560 -23.18 -10.56 2.62
N GLN A 561 -22.59 -9.37 2.70
CA GLN A 561 -23.28 -8.11 2.96
C GLN A 561 -23.16 -7.25 1.73
N ALA A 562 -24.22 -6.49 1.42
CA ALA A 562 -24.25 -5.49 0.38
C ALA A 562 -24.90 -4.23 0.95
N ALA A 563 -24.26 -3.08 0.78
CA ALA A 563 -24.72 -1.80 1.24
C ALA A 563 -24.55 -0.75 0.14
N ALA A 564 -25.58 0.04 -0.13
CA ALA A 564 -25.45 1.16 -1.03
C ALA A 564 -24.53 2.21 -0.39
N PHE A 565 -23.51 2.63 -1.12
CA PHE A 565 -22.65 3.72 -0.73
C PHE A 565 -23.27 5.06 -1.19
N ASP A 566 -23.67 5.12 -2.46
CA ASP A 566 -24.32 6.29 -3.06
C ASP A 566 -25.31 5.91 -4.19
N TYR A 567 -25.53 6.81 -5.14
CA TYR A 567 -26.46 6.59 -6.26
C TYR A 567 -25.92 5.66 -7.36
N GLN A 568 -24.60 5.38 -7.37
CA GLN A 568 -23.96 4.58 -8.41
C GLN A 568 -23.06 3.46 -7.87
N ARG A 569 -22.87 3.36 -6.53
CA ARG A 569 -21.96 2.40 -5.90
C ARG A 569 -22.65 1.56 -4.84
N ILE A 570 -22.37 0.27 -4.86
CA ILE A 570 -22.70 -0.69 -3.81
C ILE A 570 -21.41 -1.36 -3.32
N ASP A 571 -21.19 -1.32 -2.03
CA ASP A 571 -20.06 -2.01 -1.39
C ASP A 571 -20.49 -3.38 -0.90
N LEU A 572 -19.66 -4.39 -1.21
CA LEU A 572 -19.85 -5.76 -0.77
C LEU A 572 -18.73 -6.15 0.22
N ALA A 573 -19.11 -6.95 1.22
CA ALA A 573 -18.20 -7.65 2.10
C ALA A 573 -18.63 -9.10 2.28
N TYR A 574 -17.68 -10.03 2.33
CA TYR A 574 -17.96 -11.47 2.44
C TYR A 574 -16.87 -12.19 3.20
N GLY A 575 -17.24 -13.37 3.72
CA GLY A 575 -16.30 -14.18 4.49
C GLY A 575 -15.33 -14.95 3.60
N ARG A 576 -14.17 -15.29 4.16
CA ARG A 576 -13.13 -16.04 3.47
C ARG A 576 -13.62 -17.46 3.12
N ALA A 577 -13.35 -17.90 1.91
CA ALA A 577 -13.41 -19.30 1.51
C ALA A 577 -12.14 -20.05 1.93
N SER A 578 -12.15 -21.37 1.88
CA SER A 578 -10.99 -22.24 2.10
C SER A 578 -10.81 -23.17 0.91
N ASP A 579 -9.57 -23.55 0.67
CA ASP A 579 -9.18 -24.48 -0.37
C ASP A 579 -8.03 -25.38 0.09
N ASN A 580 -7.77 -26.46 -0.64
CA ASN A 580 -6.64 -27.35 -0.38
C ASN A 580 -5.31 -26.82 -0.94
N MET A 581 -5.37 -25.94 -1.95
CA MET A 581 -4.21 -25.27 -2.53
C MET A 581 -4.22 -23.78 -2.16
N GLU A 582 -4.84 -22.96 -2.96
CA GLU A 582 -4.89 -21.50 -2.76
C GLU A 582 -6.16 -20.92 -3.37
N VAL A 583 -6.88 -20.14 -2.59
CA VAL A 583 -7.94 -19.28 -3.14
C VAL A 583 -7.28 -18.09 -3.83
N GLU A 584 -7.34 -18.06 -5.15
CA GLU A 584 -6.79 -16.96 -5.97
C GLU A 584 -7.60 -15.66 -5.79
N GLY A 585 -8.92 -15.82 -5.68
CA GLY A 585 -9.81 -14.68 -5.53
C GLY A 585 -11.28 -15.07 -5.54
N TYR A 586 -12.11 -14.08 -5.81
CA TYR A 586 -13.56 -14.18 -5.78
C TYR A 586 -14.15 -13.57 -7.05
N LYS A 587 -15.09 -14.28 -7.66
CA LYS A 587 -15.97 -13.77 -8.72
C LYS A 587 -17.22 -13.20 -8.10
N ILE A 588 -17.58 -11.98 -8.47
CA ILE A 588 -18.78 -11.28 -8.02
C ILE A 588 -19.77 -11.25 -9.17
N TYR A 589 -20.91 -11.88 -8.99
CA TYR A 589 -21.99 -11.91 -9.95
C TYR A 589 -23.10 -10.96 -9.55
N ARG A 590 -23.61 -10.18 -10.51
CA ARG A 590 -24.64 -9.17 -10.33
C ARG A 590 -25.79 -9.33 -11.28
N SER A 591 -27.00 -9.10 -10.80
CA SER A 591 -28.22 -9.04 -11.63
C SER A 591 -29.24 -8.06 -11.05
N THR A 592 -30.11 -7.52 -11.87
CA THR A 592 -31.33 -6.82 -11.44
C THR A 592 -32.53 -7.78 -11.24
N VAL A 593 -32.35 -9.06 -11.58
CA VAL A 593 -33.38 -10.10 -11.45
C VAL A 593 -33.10 -10.91 -10.17
N ARG A 594 -34.09 -10.95 -9.29
CA ARG A 594 -34.01 -11.75 -8.04
C ARG A 594 -33.97 -13.25 -8.35
N GLY A 595 -33.16 -13.99 -7.62
CA GLY A 595 -33.05 -15.44 -7.76
C GLY A 595 -32.21 -15.89 -8.96
N PHE A 596 -31.42 -15.01 -9.55
CA PHE A 596 -30.57 -15.31 -10.70
C PHE A 596 -29.56 -16.43 -10.40
N LYS A 597 -29.10 -17.11 -11.42
CA LYS A 597 -28.00 -18.07 -11.37
C LYS A 597 -26.72 -17.40 -11.88
N PRO A 598 -25.57 -17.59 -11.24
CA PRO A 598 -24.28 -17.11 -11.76
C PRO A 598 -24.05 -17.62 -13.20
N ALA A 599 -23.62 -16.71 -14.06
CA ALA A 599 -23.22 -16.96 -15.42
C ALA A 599 -22.20 -15.90 -15.85
N GLU A 600 -21.37 -16.17 -16.84
CA GLU A 600 -20.26 -15.30 -17.22
C GLU A 600 -20.75 -13.89 -17.64
N GLU A 601 -21.88 -13.81 -18.32
CA GLU A 601 -22.50 -12.53 -18.72
C GLU A 601 -23.01 -11.69 -17.55
N LEU A 602 -23.12 -12.26 -16.35
CA LEU A 602 -23.52 -11.60 -15.11
C LEU A 602 -22.33 -11.28 -14.20
N LEU A 603 -21.10 -11.55 -14.65
CA LEU A 603 -19.90 -11.23 -13.90
C LEU A 603 -19.72 -9.71 -13.80
N ALA A 604 -19.86 -9.16 -12.60
CA ALA A 604 -19.59 -7.76 -12.29
C ALA A 604 -18.09 -7.46 -12.24
N GLY A 605 -17.33 -8.39 -11.65
CA GLY A 605 -15.88 -8.30 -11.54
C GLY A 605 -15.30 -9.37 -10.64
N THR A 606 -14.00 -9.24 -10.40
CA THR A 606 -13.22 -10.13 -9.52
C THR A 606 -12.52 -9.34 -8.42
N ALA A 607 -12.28 -9.98 -7.27
CA ALA A 607 -11.52 -9.39 -6.19
C ALA A 607 -10.63 -10.44 -5.53
N ARG A 608 -9.41 -10.05 -5.12
CA ARG A 608 -8.53 -10.91 -4.31
C ARG A 608 -8.83 -10.79 -2.81
N GLY A 609 -9.33 -9.61 -2.38
CA GLY A 609 -9.72 -9.34 -0.99
C GLY A 609 -11.12 -9.83 -0.65
N LEU A 610 -11.58 -9.47 0.55
CA LEU A 610 -12.89 -9.84 1.09
C LEU A 610 -13.96 -8.76 0.94
N THR A 611 -13.65 -7.75 0.14
CA THR A 611 -14.55 -6.64 -0.19
C THR A 611 -14.53 -6.38 -1.69
N PHE A 612 -15.59 -5.82 -2.21
CA PHE A 612 -15.70 -5.41 -3.61
C PHE A 612 -16.53 -4.13 -3.70
N LYS A 613 -16.01 -3.13 -4.40
CA LYS A 613 -16.72 -1.90 -4.74
C LYS A 613 -17.33 -2.10 -6.13
N ASP A 614 -18.64 -2.16 -6.22
CA ASP A 614 -19.36 -2.25 -7.47
C ASP A 614 -19.93 -0.88 -7.83
N ASP A 615 -19.30 -0.22 -8.77
CA ASP A 615 -19.59 1.17 -9.08
C ASP A 615 -19.98 1.37 -10.55
N GLY A 616 -20.39 2.62 -10.96
CA GLY A 616 -20.97 2.87 -12.27
C GLY A 616 -22.35 2.25 -12.48
N LEU A 617 -23.07 2.01 -11.40
CA LEU A 617 -24.41 1.41 -11.39
C LEU A 617 -25.49 2.43 -11.75
N LEU A 618 -26.68 1.93 -12.08
CA LEU A 618 -27.86 2.80 -12.28
C LEU A 618 -28.45 3.23 -10.93
N PRO A 619 -28.89 4.50 -10.81
CA PRO A 619 -29.54 5.00 -9.61
C PRO A 619 -30.94 4.41 -9.43
N ASP A 620 -31.44 4.48 -8.20
CA ASP A 620 -32.76 4.00 -7.80
C ASP A 620 -33.05 2.54 -8.19
N THR A 621 -31.98 1.70 -8.28
CA THR A 621 -32.04 0.34 -8.81
C THR A 621 -31.66 -0.69 -7.77
N VAL A 622 -32.42 -1.77 -7.66
CA VAL A 622 -32.09 -2.91 -6.79
C VAL A 622 -31.18 -3.87 -7.55
N TYR A 623 -30.02 -4.15 -6.98
CA TYR A 623 -29.08 -5.16 -7.47
C TYR A 623 -29.00 -6.33 -6.53
N TYR A 624 -28.91 -7.52 -7.10
CA TYR A 624 -28.75 -8.80 -6.41
C TYR A 624 -27.35 -9.34 -6.71
N TYR A 625 -26.69 -9.89 -5.70
CA TYR A 625 -25.31 -10.35 -5.80
C TYR A 625 -25.14 -11.77 -5.28
N ARG A 626 -24.23 -12.50 -5.90
CA ARG A 626 -23.67 -13.76 -5.44
C ARG A 626 -22.15 -13.73 -5.58
N VAL A 627 -21.45 -14.38 -4.66
CA VAL A 627 -19.99 -14.42 -4.64
C VAL A 627 -19.56 -15.88 -4.68
N ALA A 628 -18.62 -16.23 -5.57
CA ALA A 628 -17.99 -17.53 -5.64
C ALA A 628 -16.47 -17.37 -5.52
N ALA A 629 -15.83 -18.27 -4.76
CA ALA A 629 -14.38 -18.33 -4.70
C ALA A 629 -13.81 -19.06 -5.92
N VAL A 630 -12.61 -18.66 -6.35
CA VAL A 630 -11.87 -19.34 -7.42
C VAL A 630 -10.48 -19.67 -6.89
N ASP A 631 -9.99 -20.88 -7.15
CA ASP A 631 -8.62 -21.29 -6.82
C ASP A 631 -7.61 -20.93 -7.91
N VAL A 632 -6.34 -21.17 -7.62
CA VAL A 632 -5.23 -20.88 -8.57
C VAL A 632 -5.28 -21.73 -9.84
N SER A 633 -6.00 -22.85 -9.85
CA SER A 633 -6.20 -23.73 -11.02
C SER A 633 -7.44 -23.35 -11.84
N GLY A 634 -8.18 -22.33 -11.40
CA GLY A 634 -9.39 -21.84 -12.07
C GLY A 634 -10.66 -22.59 -11.69
N ASN A 635 -10.65 -23.51 -10.72
CA ASN A 635 -11.87 -24.18 -10.26
C ASN A 635 -12.72 -23.19 -9.46
N GLU A 636 -14.01 -23.12 -9.77
CA GLU A 636 -14.95 -22.24 -9.09
C GLU A 636 -15.77 -23.02 -8.04
N GLY A 637 -15.78 -22.49 -6.82
CA GLY A 637 -16.56 -23.02 -5.71
C GLY A 637 -18.04 -22.66 -5.78
N PRO A 638 -18.87 -23.18 -4.87
CA PRO A 638 -20.30 -22.89 -4.85
C PRO A 638 -20.57 -21.42 -4.56
N ALA A 639 -21.50 -20.84 -5.32
CA ALA A 639 -21.91 -19.45 -5.12
C ALA A 639 -22.63 -19.26 -3.78
N SER A 640 -22.42 -18.10 -3.19
CA SER A 640 -23.04 -17.68 -1.92
C SER A 640 -24.56 -17.59 -1.98
N PRO A 641 -25.25 -17.55 -0.83
CA PRO A 641 -26.60 -17.04 -0.77
C PRO A 641 -26.70 -15.62 -1.37
N GLU A 642 -27.83 -15.33 -2.00
CA GLU A 642 -28.11 -14.03 -2.61
C GLU A 642 -28.21 -12.92 -1.56
N VAL A 643 -27.61 -11.77 -1.87
CA VAL A 643 -27.79 -10.50 -1.13
C VAL A 643 -28.18 -9.39 -2.08
N SER A 644 -28.75 -8.31 -1.57
CA SER A 644 -29.18 -7.19 -2.40
C SER A 644 -29.03 -5.86 -1.69
N ALA A 645 -28.80 -4.82 -2.48
CA ALA A 645 -28.88 -3.43 -2.05
C ALA A 645 -29.51 -2.59 -3.17
N LYS A 646 -30.03 -1.42 -2.80
CA LYS A 646 -30.63 -0.46 -3.73
C LYS A 646 -29.78 0.80 -3.75
N THR A 647 -29.31 1.20 -4.92
CA THR A 647 -28.58 2.46 -5.13
C THR A 647 -29.42 3.69 -4.78
N GLY A 648 -28.76 4.79 -4.41
CA GLY A 648 -29.40 6.07 -4.16
C GLY A 648 -30.02 6.71 -5.43
N VAL A 649 -30.42 7.97 -5.32
CA VAL A 649 -31.01 8.76 -6.42
C VAL A 649 -30.06 9.89 -6.81
N THR A 650 -30.10 10.28 -8.10
CA THR A 650 -29.37 11.45 -8.61
C THR A 650 -30.18 12.14 -9.70
N GLY A 651 -29.93 13.43 -9.96
CA GLY A 651 -30.42 14.17 -11.10
C GLY A 651 -29.56 14.00 -12.37
N LEU A 652 -28.37 13.42 -12.25
CA LEU A 652 -27.47 13.19 -13.37
C LEU A 652 -27.98 12.10 -14.32
N LYS A 653 -27.63 12.20 -15.60
CA LYS A 653 -27.97 11.21 -16.62
C LYS A 653 -26.85 10.14 -16.70
N PRO A 654 -27.18 8.87 -17.00
CA PRO A 654 -26.16 7.85 -17.24
C PRO A 654 -25.53 8.01 -18.61
N MET A 655 -24.19 8.10 -18.66
CA MET A 655 -23.37 8.07 -19.86
C MET A 655 -22.56 6.78 -19.89
N ILE A 656 -22.39 6.18 -21.06
CA ILE A 656 -21.59 4.97 -21.27
C ILE A 656 -20.60 5.15 -22.41
N VAL A 657 -19.60 4.27 -22.45
CA VAL A 657 -18.84 3.98 -23.65
C VAL A 657 -19.65 2.97 -24.48
N ASP A 658 -20.23 3.44 -25.59
CA ASP A 658 -21.10 2.65 -26.49
C ASP A 658 -20.35 2.26 -27.76
N GLY A 659 -19.19 1.68 -27.62
CA GLY A 659 -18.34 1.22 -28.70
C GLY A 659 -16.88 1.60 -28.46
N MET A 660 -16.01 0.62 -28.56
CA MET A 660 -14.56 0.82 -28.46
C MET A 660 -13.85 -0.17 -29.37
N GLN A 661 -12.84 0.32 -30.08
CA GLN A 661 -12.00 -0.48 -30.95
C GLN A 661 -10.56 -0.03 -30.81
N VAL A 662 -9.64 -0.99 -30.77
CA VAL A 662 -8.21 -0.77 -30.88
C VAL A 662 -7.73 -1.37 -32.19
N THR A 663 -6.91 -0.64 -32.92
CA THR A 663 -6.28 -1.10 -34.17
C THR A 663 -4.78 -0.87 -34.08
N TYR A 664 -3.99 -1.73 -34.70
CA TYR A 664 -2.52 -1.61 -34.76
C TYR A 664 -2.09 -1.49 -36.24
N ASP A 665 -1.24 -0.51 -36.54
CA ASP A 665 -0.82 -0.19 -37.92
C ASP A 665 0.55 -0.77 -38.31
N GLY A 666 1.18 -1.54 -37.40
CA GLY A 666 2.55 -2.05 -37.56
C GLY A 666 3.58 -1.25 -36.75
N THR A 667 3.19 -0.11 -36.19
CA THR A 667 4.07 0.74 -35.38
C THR A 667 3.39 1.28 -34.12
N LYS A 668 2.10 1.59 -34.20
CA LYS A 668 1.30 2.16 -33.09
C LYS A 668 -0.10 1.58 -33.06
N ALA A 669 -0.64 1.51 -31.87
CA ALA A 669 -2.06 1.24 -31.70
C ALA A 669 -2.87 2.54 -31.64
N THR A 670 -4.05 2.52 -32.27
CA THR A 670 -5.01 3.60 -32.20
C THR A 670 -6.28 3.08 -31.55
N VAL A 671 -6.71 3.71 -30.46
CA VAL A 671 -8.04 3.50 -29.88
C VAL A 671 -9.03 4.49 -30.47
N ARG A 672 -10.21 4.00 -30.79
CA ARG A 672 -11.39 4.81 -31.09
C ARG A 672 -12.51 4.32 -30.21
N LEU A 673 -13.04 5.18 -29.35
CA LEU A 673 -14.22 4.89 -28.54
C LEU A 673 -15.31 5.95 -28.76
N LYS A 674 -16.55 5.60 -28.43
CA LYS A 674 -17.71 6.47 -28.54
C LYS A 674 -18.42 6.58 -27.21
N THR A 675 -18.70 7.81 -26.78
CA THR A 675 -19.46 8.13 -25.58
C THR A 675 -20.89 8.54 -25.92
N ALA A 676 -21.88 8.01 -25.21
CA ALA A 676 -23.29 8.25 -25.49
C ALA A 676 -24.14 8.30 -24.21
N ASP A 677 -25.24 9.03 -24.24
CA ASP A 677 -26.30 8.94 -23.25
C ASP A 677 -26.91 7.52 -23.31
N MET A 678 -26.85 6.81 -22.22
CA MET A 678 -27.27 5.40 -22.14
C MET A 678 -28.76 5.20 -22.47
N ARG A 679 -29.60 6.20 -22.20
CA ARG A 679 -31.07 6.11 -22.37
C ARG A 679 -31.51 6.45 -23.78
N THR A 680 -30.86 7.43 -24.41
CA THR A 680 -31.26 7.95 -25.72
C THR A 680 -30.38 7.45 -26.86
N GLY A 681 -29.15 7.02 -26.57
CA GLY A 681 -28.13 6.68 -27.55
C GLY A 681 -27.49 7.91 -28.22
N GLU A 682 -27.89 9.12 -27.83
CA GLU A 682 -27.33 10.36 -28.39
C GLU A 682 -25.85 10.52 -27.99
N PRO A 683 -25.01 11.01 -28.90
CA PRO A 683 -23.62 11.24 -28.60
C PRO A 683 -23.41 12.25 -27.45
N VAL A 684 -22.45 11.99 -26.57
CA VAL A 684 -22.08 12.89 -25.49
C VAL A 684 -20.61 13.30 -25.65
N ALA A 685 -20.34 14.60 -25.72
CA ALA A 685 -18.99 15.12 -25.71
C ALA A 685 -18.41 15.05 -24.29
N ALA A 686 -17.43 14.18 -24.07
CA ALA A 686 -16.88 13.89 -22.75
C ALA A 686 -15.35 14.09 -22.69
N ALA A 687 -14.83 14.41 -21.51
CA ALA A 687 -13.41 14.23 -21.21
C ALA A 687 -13.17 12.73 -20.96
N VAL A 688 -12.13 12.20 -21.56
CA VAL A 688 -11.74 10.79 -21.44
C VAL A 688 -10.33 10.73 -20.89
N HIS A 689 -10.17 10.07 -19.75
CA HIS A 689 -8.91 9.62 -19.21
C HIS A 689 -8.87 8.11 -19.35
N GLY A 690 -7.84 7.58 -20.01
CA GLY A 690 -7.74 6.17 -20.30
C GLY A 690 -6.29 5.70 -20.36
N ARG A 691 -6.11 4.40 -20.54
CA ARG A 691 -4.79 3.80 -20.58
C ARG A 691 -4.69 2.74 -21.66
N PHE A 692 -3.62 2.80 -22.43
CA PHE A 692 -3.17 1.63 -23.16
C PHE A 692 -2.58 0.62 -22.19
N THR A 693 -2.93 -0.64 -22.33
CA THR A 693 -2.54 -1.74 -21.46
C THR A 693 -1.73 -2.77 -22.23
N ARG A 694 -1.11 -3.70 -21.56
CA ARG A 694 -0.17 -4.69 -22.09
C ARG A 694 1.03 -3.97 -22.70
N MET A 695 1.39 -4.22 -23.95
CA MET A 695 2.55 -3.62 -24.61
C MET A 695 2.45 -2.11 -24.82
N GLY A 696 1.36 -1.49 -24.47
CA GLY A 696 1.17 -0.05 -24.69
C GLY A 696 1.37 0.86 -23.50
N GLY A 697 1.25 0.35 -22.29
CA GLY A 697 1.49 0.97 -20.96
C GLY A 697 1.14 2.43 -20.71
N LYS A 698 0.65 3.18 -21.67
CA LYS A 698 0.57 4.65 -21.69
C LYS A 698 -0.79 5.18 -21.23
N TYR A 699 -0.75 6.22 -20.39
CA TYR A 699 -1.92 7.05 -20.09
C TYR A 699 -2.17 8.08 -21.18
N VAL A 700 -3.46 8.33 -21.46
CA VAL A 700 -3.89 9.35 -22.40
C VAL A 700 -5.09 10.13 -21.83
N ASP A 701 -5.05 11.43 -22.04
CA ASP A 701 -6.10 12.37 -21.69
C ASP A 701 -6.58 13.10 -22.94
N GLY A 702 -7.89 13.34 -23.02
CA GLY A 702 -8.44 14.12 -24.13
C GLY A 702 -9.95 14.30 -24.03
N ARG A 703 -10.52 14.89 -25.04
CA ARG A 703 -11.98 15.08 -25.17
C ARG A 703 -12.50 14.40 -26.41
N SER A 704 -13.65 13.76 -26.30
CA SER A 704 -14.37 13.29 -27.48
C SER A 704 -14.93 14.48 -28.28
N ALA A 705 -15.06 14.28 -29.58
CA ALA A 705 -15.69 15.23 -30.47
C ALA A 705 -17.20 15.39 -30.17
N GLY A 706 -17.86 16.33 -30.85
CA GLY A 706 -19.32 16.55 -30.67
C GLY A 706 -20.20 15.34 -31.04
N ASP A 707 -19.65 14.41 -31.84
CA ASP A 707 -20.27 13.12 -32.17
C ASP A 707 -19.97 12.00 -31.15
N GLY A 708 -19.42 12.35 -30.01
CA GLY A 708 -19.03 11.41 -28.94
C GLY A 708 -17.75 10.61 -29.23
N THR A 709 -17.09 10.81 -30.37
CA THR A 709 -15.90 10.01 -30.71
C THR A 709 -14.65 10.57 -30.05
N PHE A 710 -13.93 9.73 -29.29
CA PHE A 710 -12.59 9.96 -28.80
C PHE A 710 -11.58 9.08 -29.57
N THR A 711 -10.41 9.63 -29.86
CA THR A 711 -9.31 8.90 -30.51
C THR A 711 -8.00 9.24 -29.82
N ALA A 712 -7.21 8.20 -29.52
CA ALA A 712 -5.87 8.36 -29.00
C ALA A 712 -4.93 7.30 -29.60
N VAL A 713 -3.61 7.56 -29.50
CA VAL A 713 -2.56 6.72 -30.10
C VAL A 713 -1.56 6.34 -29.02
N SER A 714 -1.13 5.07 -29.02
CA SER A 714 -0.09 4.55 -28.13
C SER A 714 1.29 5.14 -28.46
N GLU A 715 2.27 4.86 -27.61
CA GLU A 715 3.68 4.97 -27.96
C GLU A 715 4.04 4.01 -29.11
N LEU A 716 5.27 4.12 -29.59
CA LEU A 716 5.78 3.28 -30.66
C LEU A 716 6.04 1.88 -30.12
N VAL A 717 5.42 0.88 -30.71
CA VAL A 717 5.64 -0.54 -30.39
C VAL A 717 6.09 -1.26 -31.64
N GLN A 718 7.33 -1.71 -31.66
CA GLN A 718 7.92 -2.46 -32.77
C GLN A 718 8.17 -3.91 -32.34
N ALA A 719 7.17 -4.76 -32.56
CA ALA A 719 7.28 -6.19 -32.28
C ALA A 719 6.65 -7.00 -33.43
N ALA A 720 7.23 -8.15 -33.73
CA ALA A 720 6.73 -9.05 -34.76
C ALA A 720 5.36 -9.64 -34.43
N SER A 721 5.09 -9.81 -33.12
CA SER A 721 3.80 -10.23 -32.58
C SER A 721 3.52 -9.51 -31.28
N GLY A 722 2.26 -9.31 -30.91
CA GLY A 722 1.93 -8.63 -29.67
C GLY A 722 0.43 -8.45 -29.45
N GLU A 723 0.12 -7.81 -28.34
CA GLU A 723 -1.20 -7.37 -27.96
C GLU A 723 -1.15 -6.02 -27.25
N ILE A 724 -1.95 -5.07 -27.70
CA ILE A 724 -2.18 -3.79 -27.02
C ILE A 724 -3.66 -3.67 -26.71
N GLY A 725 -3.96 -3.48 -25.43
CA GLY A 725 -5.30 -3.19 -24.97
C GLY A 725 -5.51 -1.69 -24.72
N PHE A 726 -6.77 -1.31 -24.51
CA PHE A 726 -7.14 0.01 -24.00
C PHE A 726 -8.30 -0.13 -23.04
N ALA A 727 -8.20 0.54 -21.89
CA ALA A 727 -9.25 0.64 -20.90
C ALA A 727 -9.48 2.12 -20.54
N PRO A 728 -10.72 2.64 -20.65
CA PRO A 728 -11.08 3.92 -20.06
C PRO A 728 -10.95 3.80 -18.53
N ARG A 729 -10.43 4.85 -17.89
CA ARG A 729 -10.26 4.92 -16.43
C ARG A 729 -11.20 5.95 -15.83
N ARG A 730 -11.57 6.98 -16.59
CA ARG A 730 -12.51 8.01 -16.21
C ARG A 730 -13.12 8.67 -17.43
N VAL A 731 -14.44 8.85 -17.44
CA VAL A 731 -15.17 9.55 -18.50
C VAL A 731 -16.10 10.57 -17.85
N MET A 732 -16.00 11.85 -18.25
CA MET A 732 -16.69 12.95 -17.57
C MET A 732 -17.39 13.87 -18.58
N ALA A 733 -18.64 14.23 -18.29
CA ALA A 733 -19.38 15.25 -19.04
C ALA A 733 -20.40 15.93 -18.13
N GLY A 734 -20.51 17.25 -18.22
CA GLY A 734 -21.47 18.01 -17.42
C GLY A 734 -22.90 17.51 -17.58
N GLY A 735 -23.60 17.33 -16.47
CA GLY A 735 -24.95 16.76 -16.43
C GLY A 735 -25.04 15.24 -16.51
N TYR A 736 -23.89 14.56 -16.54
CA TYR A 736 -23.80 13.10 -16.64
C TYR A 736 -22.93 12.51 -15.53
N TYR A 737 -23.18 11.24 -15.20
CA TYR A 737 -22.23 10.37 -14.49
C TYR A 737 -21.88 9.19 -15.41
N TRP A 738 -20.71 8.61 -15.25
CA TRP A 738 -20.24 7.50 -16.06
C TRP A 738 -20.75 6.15 -15.51
N ALA A 739 -21.73 5.58 -16.20
CA ALA A 739 -22.32 4.29 -15.88
C ALA A 739 -21.48 3.13 -16.46
N HIS A 740 -20.19 3.07 -16.10
CA HIS A 740 -19.20 2.17 -16.71
C HIS A 740 -19.49 0.68 -16.50
N ALA A 741 -20.32 0.33 -15.52
CA ALA A 741 -20.82 -1.03 -15.36
C ALA A 741 -21.56 -1.55 -16.59
N TYR A 742 -21.98 -0.66 -17.49
CA TYR A 742 -22.74 -0.93 -18.70
C TYR A 742 -21.99 -0.61 -20.00
N ASP A 743 -20.71 -0.28 -19.94
CA ASP A 743 -19.86 -0.06 -21.12
C ASP A 743 -19.82 -1.29 -22.05
N LYS A 744 -19.74 -1.05 -23.36
CA LYS A 744 -19.79 -2.09 -24.41
C LYS A 744 -18.72 -1.85 -25.50
N PRO A 745 -17.54 -2.44 -25.42
CA PRO A 745 -16.98 -3.24 -24.32
C PRO A 745 -16.37 -2.37 -23.21
N ARG A 746 -16.00 -2.96 -22.08
CA ARG A 746 -15.29 -2.29 -21.00
C ARG A 746 -13.80 -2.06 -21.31
N GLU A 747 -13.23 -2.95 -22.13
CA GLU A 747 -11.90 -2.80 -22.72
C GLU A 747 -11.89 -3.39 -24.13
N ALA A 748 -10.90 -2.99 -24.95
CA ALA A 748 -10.69 -3.56 -26.27
C ALA A 748 -9.20 -3.76 -26.51
N SER A 749 -8.83 -4.69 -27.37
CA SER A 749 -7.42 -4.91 -27.74
C SER A 749 -7.25 -5.14 -29.25
N ALA A 750 -6.05 -4.86 -29.71
CA ALA A 750 -5.53 -5.29 -31.00
C ALA A 750 -4.45 -6.34 -30.80
N VAL A 751 -4.57 -7.44 -31.52
CA VAL A 751 -3.63 -8.56 -31.50
C VAL A 751 -3.04 -8.69 -32.90
N TRP A 752 -1.70 -8.85 -33.02
CA TRP A 752 -1.02 -9.04 -34.30
C TRP A 752 0.08 -10.09 -34.21
N GLY A 753 0.49 -10.61 -35.36
CA GLY A 753 1.41 -11.73 -35.43
C GLY A 753 0.70 -13.04 -35.07
N GLY A 754 1.27 -14.16 -35.45
CA GLY A 754 0.70 -15.47 -35.19
C GLY A 754 0.15 -16.14 -36.43
N ALA A 755 0.56 -17.40 -36.56
CA ALA A 755 0.41 -18.32 -37.68
C ALA A 755 1.43 -18.08 -38.82
N GLY A 756 2.69 -18.17 -38.44
CA GLY A 756 3.78 -18.52 -39.28
C GLY A 756 4.65 -19.51 -38.55
N GLU A 757 4.25 -20.80 -38.62
CA GLU A 757 4.85 -22.07 -38.20
C GLU A 757 4.35 -22.70 -36.94
#